data_799b44700cda49c6f172ce866bc3492d
#
_entry.id   799b44700cda49c6f172ce866bc3492d
#
_cell.length_a   1.000
_cell.length_b   1.000
_cell.length_c   1.000
_cell.angle_alpha   90.00
_cell.angle_beta   90.00
_cell.angle_gamma   90.00
#
_symmetry.space_group_name_H-M   'P 1'
#
loop_
_entity.id
_entity.type
_entity.pdbx_description
1 polymer ?
#
loop_
_entity_poly.entity_id
_entity_poly.type
_entity_poly.pdbx_seq_one_letter_code
_entity_poly.pdbx_strand_id
1 'polypeptide(L)'
;MIVVQVALPVPLNRTFDYRLPDNMPLPVIGSRVMVPFGKRQALGIVVKHSDKSEFAEDKLKAIELVLDHQTLFPDDIWQLLLWSSQYYHYPIGEVLFHALPTLLRQGKPAEFTPIWQWQVTDEGLAVDLNELKRSPKQQQALALLRRRAVYRHQVSELEISESALQALKKKAYIELHPVQPTSEKWQPSFTVCGERLRLNSEQATAVGAIRAEDDLFSPWLLAGITGSGKTEVYLSVLENVLAQGKQALVLVPEIGLTPQTISRFRERFNAPVDVLHSGLNDSERLAVWLRTKQGQNAIIIGTRSALFTPFARLGIIIIDEEHDSSYKQQDGWRYHARDLAVFRAKKNNIPIVMGTATPSLETLFNVQQHKYRQLNLTIRAGNARPAAQHLIDLKGQPLKFGLSHLLIQHIKEHLAQNNQVILFLNRRGYSPALICHECGWIAECQRCDHYYTLHQNFHQLRCHHCDSQRPVPRQCPQCGSTHLVPVGMGTEQLEEGICELFPDTPVTRIDRDTTSRKGELEQHLNQVHEGGARILIGTQMLAKGHHFPDVTLVALLDVDGALFSSDFRAAERFAQLYVQVSGRAGRAGKQGEVFLQTHHPEHPLLLTLLEKGYHAFTQEAMEERQIAMLPPYTSHILIRSEDHNNQDSRQFLQNVRQYISEHPQSDAKMWILGPSPSIQAKRGGRFRWQLLLQHPSRLYLQQFMAKLLPEIIQQPESRKVKWNIDVDPTDC
;
A
#
# COMPACT_ATOMS: atom_id res chain seq x y z
N MET A 1 -0.98 -25.75 38.79
CA MET A 1 -0.08 -25.58 37.61
C MET A 1 -0.65 -24.46 36.75
N ILE A 2 0.18 -23.50 36.34
CA ILE A 2 -0.26 -22.45 35.40
C ILE A 2 0.18 -22.84 34.00
N VAL A 3 -0.79 -22.83 33.06
CA VAL A 3 -0.56 -23.05 31.63
C VAL A 3 -0.55 -21.71 30.92
N VAL A 4 0.45 -21.49 30.10
CA VAL A 4 0.57 -20.28 29.27
C VAL A 4 0.38 -20.68 27.82
N GLN A 5 -0.60 -20.06 27.17
CA GLN A 5 -0.84 -20.23 25.75
C GLN A 5 0.02 -19.25 24.96
N VAL A 6 0.83 -19.78 24.08
CA VAL A 6 1.84 -19.04 23.34
C VAL A 6 1.57 -19.13 21.83
N ALA A 7 1.57 -18.01 21.16
CA ALA A 7 1.51 -17.93 19.70
C ALA A 7 2.93 -17.95 19.14
N LEU A 8 3.19 -18.85 18.19
CA LEU A 8 4.47 -19.00 17.50
C LEU A 8 4.38 -18.53 16.04
N PRO A 9 5.45 -18.00 15.45
CA PRO A 9 5.46 -17.57 14.04
C PRO A 9 5.58 -18.78 13.09
N VAL A 10 4.54 -19.60 13.11
CA VAL A 10 4.41 -20.81 12.28
C VAL A 10 3.07 -20.79 11.54
N PRO A 11 2.98 -21.42 10.35
CA PRO A 11 1.77 -21.42 9.53
C PRO A 11 0.69 -22.39 10.08
N LEU A 12 0.50 -22.37 11.39
CA LEU A 12 -0.49 -23.19 12.09
C LEU A 12 -1.49 -22.28 12.80
N ASN A 13 -2.76 -22.47 12.51
CA ASN A 13 -3.83 -21.64 13.08
C ASN A 13 -4.22 -22.11 14.48
N ARG A 14 -3.25 -22.12 15.39
CA ARG A 14 -3.43 -22.48 16.81
C ARG A 14 -2.37 -21.84 17.70
N THR A 15 -2.66 -21.79 19.00
CA THR A 15 -1.70 -21.50 20.06
C THR A 15 -1.13 -22.81 20.63
N PHE A 16 -0.05 -22.70 21.38
CA PHE A 16 0.63 -23.84 21.97
C PHE A 16 0.68 -23.67 23.50
N ASP A 17 0.37 -24.75 24.21
CA ASP A 17 0.35 -24.76 25.67
C ASP A 17 1.72 -25.08 26.23
N TYR A 18 2.16 -24.27 27.18
CA TYR A 18 3.40 -24.47 27.94
C TYR A 18 3.13 -24.32 29.42
N ARG A 19 3.84 -25.09 30.26
CA ARG A 19 3.78 -24.91 31.70
C ARG A 19 4.66 -23.74 32.15
N LEU A 20 4.22 -23.00 33.15
CA LEU A 20 5.03 -21.99 33.81
C LEU A 20 5.87 -22.66 34.91
N PRO A 21 7.22 -22.54 34.91
CA PRO A 21 8.05 -22.97 36.05
C PRO A 21 7.71 -22.21 37.33
N ASP A 22 7.76 -22.88 38.49
CA ASP A 22 7.43 -22.28 39.81
C ASP A 22 8.32 -21.10 40.18
N ASN A 23 9.56 -21.09 39.69
CA ASN A 23 10.55 -20.04 39.93
C ASN A 23 10.49 -18.86 38.96
N MET A 24 9.52 -18.86 38.03
CA MET A 24 9.40 -17.84 37.00
C MET A 24 8.16 -16.97 37.23
N PRO A 25 8.28 -15.63 37.12
CA PRO A 25 7.11 -14.75 37.23
C PRO A 25 6.12 -15.00 36.09
N LEU A 26 4.84 -14.79 36.39
CA LEU A 26 3.79 -14.92 35.39
C LEU A 26 4.03 -13.93 34.22
N PRO A 27 4.26 -14.39 32.98
CA PRO A 27 4.54 -13.50 31.87
C PRO A 27 3.28 -12.72 31.49
N VAL A 28 3.43 -11.46 31.15
CA VAL A 28 2.33 -10.58 30.76
C VAL A 28 1.79 -11.00 29.38
N ILE A 29 0.48 -10.92 29.18
CA ILE A 29 -0.12 -11.13 27.84
C ILE A 29 0.44 -10.09 26.85
N GLY A 30 0.87 -10.55 25.68
CA GLY A 30 1.55 -9.70 24.70
C GLY A 30 3.06 -9.55 24.90
N SER A 31 3.64 -10.22 25.91
CA SER A 31 5.10 -10.31 26.10
C SER A 31 5.69 -11.47 25.30
N ARG A 32 6.99 -11.38 25.00
CA ARG A 32 7.74 -12.43 24.31
C ARG A 32 8.33 -13.41 25.32
N VAL A 33 8.27 -14.67 24.95
CA VAL A 33 8.85 -15.78 25.71
C VAL A 33 9.67 -16.68 24.79
N MET A 34 10.72 -17.29 25.34
CA MET A 34 11.47 -18.35 24.65
C MET A 34 10.92 -19.69 25.11
N VAL A 35 10.57 -20.53 24.14
CA VAL A 35 9.96 -21.83 24.39
C VAL A 35 10.59 -22.92 23.51
N PRO A 36 10.63 -24.18 23.97
CA PRO A 36 11.06 -25.29 23.17
C PRO A 36 9.99 -25.67 22.15
N PHE A 37 10.36 -25.72 20.85
CA PHE A 37 9.48 -26.13 19.76
C PHE A 37 10.17 -27.18 18.89
N GLY A 38 9.68 -28.42 18.96
CA GLY A 38 10.35 -29.57 18.34
C GLY A 38 11.72 -29.80 18.98
N LYS A 39 12.77 -29.73 18.17
CA LYS A 39 14.19 -29.82 18.59
C LYS A 39 14.88 -28.45 18.70
N ARG A 40 14.15 -27.35 18.52
CA ARG A 40 14.67 -25.98 18.51
C ARG A 40 14.00 -25.15 19.59
N GLN A 41 14.63 -24.05 19.92
CA GLN A 41 14.00 -22.96 20.66
C GLN A 41 13.26 -22.04 19.68
N ALA A 42 12.12 -21.53 20.09
CA ALA A 42 11.31 -20.60 19.32
C ALA A 42 10.92 -19.40 20.19
N LEU A 43 10.92 -18.24 19.59
CA LEU A 43 10.35 -17.04 20.19
C LEU A 43 8.84 -17.06 20.00
N GLY A 44 8.09 -16.86 21.07
CA GLY A 44 6.64 -16.82 21.06
C GLY A 44 6.10 -15.59 21.78
N ILE A 45 4.80 -15.34 21.60
CA ILE A 45 4.08 -14.25 22.28
C ILE A 45 2.98 -14.87 23.12
N VAL A 46 2.92 -14.45 24.40
CA VAL A 46 1.90 -14.91 25.35
C VAL A 46 0.54 -14.36 24.97
N VAL A 47 -0.42 -15.26 24.77
CA VAL A 47 -1.78 -14.90 24.34
C VAL A 47 -2.78 -15.02 25.48
N LYS A 48 -2.64 -16.04 26.33
CA LYS A 48 -3.59 -16.30 27.40
C LYS A 48 -2.95 -17.13 28.53
N HIS A 49 -3.47 -16.97 29.74
CA HIS A 49 -3.20 -17.85 30.86
C HIS A 49 -4.39 -18.79 31.09
N SER A 50 -4.12 -20.00 31.50
CA SER A 50 -5.12 -21.02 31.84
C SER A 50 -4.65 -21.86 33.02
N ASP A 51 -5.58 -22.46 33.73
CA ASP A 51 -5.32 -23.47 34.74
C ASP A 51 -5.44 -24.91 34.19
N LYS A 52 -5.92 -25.02 32.93
CA LYS A 52 -6.18 -26.30 32.24
C LYS A 52 -5.56 -26.33 30.87
N SER A 53 -5.11 -27.50 30.45
CA SER A 53 -4.67 -27.80 29.08
C SER A 53 -5.37 -29.07 28.59
N GLU A 54 -5.50 -29.21 27.27
CA GLU A 54 -5.93 -30.44 26.62
C GLU A 54 -4.89 -31.55 26.69
N PHE A 55 -3.65 -31.21 27.05
CA PHE A 55 -2.53 -32.14 27.17
C PHE A 55 -2.29 -32.52 28.63
N ALA A 56 -1.85 -33.76 28.85
CA ALA A 56 -1.43 -34.21 30.15
C ALA A 56 -0.21 -33.39 30.63
N GLU A 57 -0.12 -33.16 31.97
CA GLU A 57 0.88 -32.27 32.55
C GLU A 57 2.34 -32.69 32.27
N ASP A 58 2.58 -33.99 32.24
CA ASP A 58 3.89 -34.59 31.90
C ASP A 58 4.35 -34.36 30.46
N LYS A 59 3.41 -34.03 29.56
CA LYS A 59 3.67 -33.75 28.15
C LYS A 59 3.89 -32.27 27.87
N LEU A 60 3.54 -31.39 28.83
CA LEU A 60 3.71 -29.95 28.66
C LEU A 60 5.18 -29.55 28.85
N LYS A 61 5.75 -28.96 27.86
CA LYS A 61 7.09 -28.35 27.97
C LYS A 61 7.02 -27.04 28.76
N ALA A 62 8.13 -26.68 29.41
CA ALA A 62 8.22 -25.47 30.21
C ALA A 62 8.64 -24.26 29.34
N ILE A 63 8.23 -23.06 29.75
CA ILE A 63 8.81 -21.81 29.26
C ILE A 63 10.26 -21.75 29.77
N GLU A 64 11.18 -21.34 28.87
CA GLU A 64 12.59 -21.27 29.18
C GLU A 64 13.02 -19.88 29.68
N LEU A 65 12.47 -18.82 29.07
CA LEU A 65 12.82 -17.44 29.36
C LEU A 65 11.65 -16.50 29.06
N VAL A 66 11.45 -15.51 29.92
CA VAL A 66 10.56 -14.36 29.68
C VAL A 66 11.42 -13.18 29.25
N LEU A 67 11.20 -12.63 28.06
CA LEU A 67 12.00 -11.55 27.50
C LEU A 67 11.49 -10.17 27.92
N ASP A 68 10.19 -10.01 28.07
CA ASP A 68 9.56 -8.71 28.33
C ASP A 68 8.77 -8.73 29.64
N HIS A 69 8.95 -7.70 30.45
CA HIS A 69 8.18 -7.50 31.69
C HIS A 69 6.90 -6.70 31.51
N GLN A 70 6.68 -6.16 30.28
CA GLN A 70 5.50 -5.41 29.88
C GLN A 70 5.01 -5.89 28.51
N THR A 71 3.73 -5.64 28.25
CA THR A 71 3.20 -5.94 26.92
C THR A 71 3.85 -5.08 25.83
N LEU A 72 4.15 -5.68 24.71
CA LEU A 72 4.60 -4.97 23.50
C LEU A 72 3.43 -4.30 22.76
N PHE A 73 2.21 -4.75 23.00
CA PHE A 73 1.02 -4.32 22.28
C PHE A 73 0.08 -3.56 23.22
N PRO A 74 -0.20 -2.28 22.96
CA PRO A 74 -1.33 -1.58 23.56
C PRO A 74 -2.65 -2.30 23.24
N ASP A 75 -3.68 -2.08 24.05
CA ASP A 75 -4.95 -2.80 23.94
C ASP A 75 -5.61 -2.63 22.54
N ASP A 76 -5.56 -1.45 21.97
CA ASP A 76 -6.09 -1.18 20.62
C ASP A 76 -5.41 -2.02 19.55
N ILE A 77 -4.09 -2.14 19.59
CA ILE A 77 -3.31 -3.01 18.69
C ILE A 77 -3.60 -4.48 18.97
N TRP A 78 -3.64 -4.87 20.23
CA TRP A 78 -3.92 -6.25 20.60
C TRP A 78 -5.27 -6.73 20.07
N GLN A 79 -6.33 -5.96 20.32
CA GLN A 79 -7.66 -6.25 19.79
C GLN A 79 -7.72 -6.26 18.27
N LEU A 80 -7.03 -5.31 17.63
CA LEU A 80 -6.90 -5.22 16.18
C LEU A 80 -6.28 -6.50 15.58
N LEU A 81 -5.19 -6.98 16.17
CA LEU A 81 -4.47 -8.15 15.67
C LEU A 81 -5.24 -9.44 15.86
N LEU A 82 -5.91 -9.62 17.03
CA LEU A 82 -6.77 -10.78 17.28
C LEU A 82 -7.95 -10.80 16.30
N TRP A 83 -8.63 -9.69 16.13
CA TRP A 83 -9.73 -9.59 15.18
C TRP A 83 -9.26 -9.85 13.75
N SER A 84 -8.14 -9.28 13.36
CA SER A 84 -7.58 -9.42 12.02
C SER A 84 -7.18 -10.85 11.69
N SER A 85 -6.59 -11.59 12.64
CA SER A 85 -6.31 -13.03 12.49
C SER A 85 -7.58 -13.82 12.17
N GLN A 86 -8.68 -13.53 12.86
CA GLN A 86 -9.96 -14.19 12.65
C GLN A 86 -10.59 -13.79 11.31
N TYR A 87 -10.63 -12.50 11.01
CA TYR A 87 -11.28 -11.99 9.80
C TYR A 87 -10.58 -12.44 8.51
N TYR A 88 -9.26 -12.38 8.48
CA TYR A 88 -8.46 -12.78 7.32
C TYR A 88 -8.09 -14.26 7.31
N HIS A 89 -8.56 -15.03 8.30
CA HIS A 89 -8.26 -16.46 8.46
C HIS A 89 -6.76 -16.76 8.38
N TYR A 90 -5.96 -15.96 9.07
CA TYR A 90 -4.50 -16.04 9.03
C TYR A 90 -3.94 -16.40 10.41
N PRO A 91 -2.88 -17.25 10.51
CA PRO A 91 -2.36 -17.74 11.79
C PRO A 91 -1.99 -16.60 12.74
N ILE A 92 -2.51 -16.66 13.98
CA ILE A 92 -2.32 -15.61 14.99
C ILE A 92 -0.85 -15.33 15.29
N GLY A 93 -0.02 -16.35 15.34
CA GLY A 93 1.43 -16.18 15.59
C GLY A 93 2.10 -15.37 14.50
N GLU A 94 1.79 -15.63 13.23
CA GLU A 94 2.33 -14.85 12.12
C GLU A 94 1.80 -13.42 12.10
N VAL A 95 0.53 -13.20 12.46
CA VAL A 95 -0.06 -11.85 12.56
C VAL A 95 0.64 -11.02 13.64
N LEU A 96 0.80 -11.57 14.84
CA LEU A 96 1.45 -10.89 15.97
C LEU A 96 2.91 -10.54 15.66
N PHE A 97 3.65 -11.48 15.08
CA PHE A 97 5.04 -11.23 14.71
C PHE A 97 5.19 -10.24 13.56
N HIS A 98 4.27 -10.27 12.58
CA HIS A 98 4.29 -9.30 11.46
C HIS A 98 4.14 -7.85 11.95
N ALA A 99 3.36 -7.63 13.00
CA ALA A 99 3.13 -6.30 13.58
C ALA A 99 4.34 -5.75 14.35
N LEU A 100 5.34 -6.58 14.69
CA LEU A 100 6.53 -6.16 15.40
C LEU A 100 7.67 -5.74 14.47
N PRO A 101 8.52 -4.78 14.88
CA PRO A 101 9.79 -4.50 14.22
C PRO A 101 10.68 -5.75 14.11
N THR A 102 11.51 -5.82 13.07
CA THR A 102 12.38 -6.98 12.79
C THR A 102 13.26 -7.37 13.98
N LEU A 103 13.88 -6.39 14.64
CA LEU A 103 14.74 -6.66 15.80
C LEU A 103 13.98 -7.32 16.93
N LEU A 104 12.74 -6.93 17.18
CA LEU A 104 11.90 -7.57 18.20
C LEU A 104 11.53 -9.00 17.82
N ARG A 105 11.28 -9.27 16.54
CA ARG A 105 11.05 -10.64 16.04
C ARG A 105 12.27 -11.54 16.18
N GLN A 106 13.48 -10.96 16.23
CA GLN A 106 14.74 -11.66 16.43
C GLN A 106 15.10 -11.85 17.93
N GLY A 107 14.23 -11.44 18.84
CA GLY A 107 14.47 -11.56 20.29
C GLY A 107 15.36 -10.47 20.89
N LYS A 108 15.65 -9.39 20.14
CA LYS A 108 16.39 -8.24 20.67
C LYS A 108 15.55 -7.51 21.72
N PRO A 109 16.16 -6.85 22.73
CA PRO A 109 15.46 -6.07 23.73
C PRO A 109 14.60 -4.95 23.10
N ALA A 110 13.45 -4.65 23.70
CA ALA A 110 12.62 -3.51 23.35
C ALA A 110 13.17 -2.21 23.95
N GLU A 111 14.40 -1.89 23.60
CA GLU A 111 15.17 -0.77 24.14
C GLU A 111 15.81 0.00 22.99
N PHE A 112 16.07 1.29 23.22
CA PHE A 112 16.79 2.07 22.23
C PHE A 112 18.20 1.53 22.05
N THR A 113 18.60 1.38 20.81
CA THR A 113 20.02 1.15 20.51
C THR A 113 20.80 2.40 20.93
N PRO A 114 21.87 2.28 21.73
CA PRO A 114 22.64 3.43 22.15
C PRO A 114 23.11 4.24 20.93
N ILE A 115 22.84 5.54 20.93
CA ILE A 115 23.37 6.45 19.92
C ILE A 115 24.79 6.79 20.35
N TRP A 116 25.77 6.45 19.51
CA TRP A 116 27.15 6.73 19.79
C TRP A 116 27.49 8.19 19.52
N GLN A 117 28.11 8.84 20.50
CA GLN A 117 28.50 10.24 20.45
C GLN A 117 30.00 10.40 20.74
N TRP A 118 30.67 11.14 19.88
CA TRP A 118 32.04 11.56 20.12
C TRP A 118 32.06 12.70 21.11
N GLN A 119 32.84 12.55 22.17
CA GLN A 119 33.06 13.55 23.23
C GLN A 119 34.55 13.80 23.43
N VAL A 120 34.90 15.01 23.82
CA VAL A 120 36.27 15.37 24.17
C VAL A 120 36.55 14.89 25.60
N THR A 121 37.73 14.36 25.82
CA THR A 121 38.24 13.97 27.16
C THR A 121 38.91 15.13 27.88
N ASP A 122 39.25 14.98 29.13
CA ASP A 122 40.02 15.99 29.89
C ASP A 122 41.38 16.24 29.24
N GLU A 123 42.06 15.21 28.77
CA GLU A 123 43.30 15.33 27.98
C GLU A 123 43.08 16.08 26.67
N GLY A 124 41.97 15.82 26.00
CA GLY A 124 41.58 16.52 24.77
C GLY A 124 41.22 17.99 25.02
N LEU A 125 40.74 18.36 26.19
CA LEU A 125 40.50 19.74 26.58
C LEU A 125 41.81 20.47 26.92
N ALA A 126 42.78 19.77 27.56
CA ALA A 126 44.03 20.33 28.04
C ALA A 126 45.08 20.53 26.94
N VAL A 127 45.07 19.72 25.86
CA VAL A 127 46.10 19.75 24.81
C VAL A 127 46.07 21.08 24.03
N ASP A 128 47.24 21.68 23.71
CA ASP A 128 47.29 22.85 22.85
C ASP A 128 46.95 22.44 21.39
N LEU A 129 45.95 23.09 20.79
CA LEU A 129 45.56 22.88 19.36
C LEU A 129 46.76 23.12 18.41
N ASN A 130 47.73 23.89 18.81
CA ASN A 130 48.95 24.15 18.03
C ASN A 130 49.83 22.89 17.87
N GLU A 131 49.74 21.92 18.77
CA GLU A 131 50.45 20.65 18.62
C GLU A 131 49.94 19.83 17.46
N LEU A 132 48.70 20.10 17.02
CA LEU A 132 48.07 19.46 15.87
C LEU A 132 48.21 20.20 14.56
N LYS A 133 49.04 21.27 14.48
CA LYS A 133 49.27 22.08 13.23
C LYS A 133 49.65 21.21 12.02
N ARG A 134 50.37 20.11 12.22
CA ARG A 134 50.74 19.16 11.14
C ARG A 134 49.60 18.26 10.68
N SER A 135 48.45 18.33 11.31
CA SER A 135 47.27 17.51 11.01
C SER A 135 45.99 18.38 11.07
N PRO A 136 45.75 19.25 10.08
CA PRO A 136 44.66 20.24 10.10
C PRO A 136 43.28 19.63 10.34
N LYS A 137 43.01 18.45 9.78
CA LYS A 137 41.75 17.73 9.97
C LYS A 137 41.52 17.26 11.43
N GLN A 138 42.59 16.86 12.13
CA GLN A 138 42.49 16.51 13.55
C GLN A 138 42.28 17.78 14.40
N GLN A 139 42.96 18.87 14.05
CA GLN A 139 42.79 20.15 14.74
C GLN A 139 41.36 20.68 14.61
N GLN A 140 40.79 20.65 13.42
CA GLN A 140 39.39 21.05 13.18
C GLN A 140 38.40 20.18 13.93
N ALA A 141 38.57 18.83 13.87
CA ALA A 141 37.71 17.90 14.58
C ALA A 141 37.75 18.12 16.10
N LEU A 142 38.95 18.29 16.68
CA LEU A 142 39.10 18.53 18.11
C LEU A 142 38.52 19.88 18.54
N ALA A 143 38.73 20.92 17.74
CA ALA A 143 38.16 22.23 17.99
C ALA A 143 36.64 22.25 17.97
N LEU A 144 36.02 21.46 17.07
CA LEU A 144 34.57 21.29 17.02
C LEU A 144 34.05 20.50 18.23
N LEU A 145 34.72 19.40 18.58
CA LEU A 145 34.33 18.54 19.71
C LEU A 145 34.47 19.22 21.07
N ARG A 146 35.38 20.19 21.21
CA ARG A 146 35.48 21.07 22.38
C ARG A 146 34.29 22.00 22.55
N ARG A 147 33.62 22.36 21.44
CA ARG A 147 32.42 23.23 21.47
C ARG A 147 31.14 22.44 21.71
N ARG A 148 31.03 21.25 21.12
CA ARG A 148 29.87 20.38 21.25
C ARG A 148 30.25 18.92 20.98
N ALA A 149 29.60 18.02 21.65
CA ALA A 149 29.65 16.59 21.29
C ALA A 149 28.98 16.35 19.91
N VAL A 150 29.46 15.37 19.16
CA VAL A 150 29.00 15.06 17.80
C VAL A 150 28.54 13.60 17.74
N TYR A 151 27.32 13.39 17.29
CA TYR A 151 26.82 12.05 17.08
C TYR A 151 27.51 11.37 15.89
N ARG A 152 27.74 10.06 15.99
CA ARG A 152 28.44 9.30 14.95
C ARG A 152 27.80 9.42 13.57
N HIS A 153 26.48 9.47 13.49
CA HIS A 153 25.76 9.66 12.21
C HIS A 153 25.92 11.05 11.61
N GLN A 154 26.25 12.07 12.41
CA GLN A 154 26.46 13.44 11.94
C GLN A 154 27.88 13.68 11.38
N VAL A 155 28.78 12.73 11.55
CA VAL A 155 30.20 12.88 11.14
C VAL A 155 30.33 13.17 9.66
N SER A 156 29.54 12.47 8.81
CA SER A 156 29.53 12.70 7.37
C SER A 156 28.87 14.02 6.96
N GLU A 157 27.79 14.40 7.64
CA GLU A 157 27.08 15.67 7.38
C GLU A 157 27.91 16.90 7.75
N LEU A 158 28.76 16.77 8.77
CA LEU A 158 29.66 17.83 9.24
C LEU A 158 31.03 17.80 8.57
N GLU A 159 31.19 16.97 7.54
CA GLU A 159 32.45 16.81 6.78
C GLU A 159 33.67 16.48 7.64
N ILE A 160 33.46 15.84 8.81
CA ILE A 160 34.54 15.45 9.72
C ILE A 160 35.19 14.17 9.18
N SER A 161 36.50 14.17 9.08
CA SER A 161 37.28 12.99 8.66
C SER A 161 37.23 11.88 9.72
N GLU A 162 36.70 10.73 9.37
CA GLU A 162 36.65 9.56 10.28
C GLU A 162 38.04 9.08 10.68
N SER A 163 39.01 9.17 9.77
CA SER A 163 40.43 8.88 10.08
C SER A 163 41.03 9.85 11.10
N ALA A 164 40.62 11.13 11.08
CA ALA A 164 41.03 12.08 12.08
C ALA A 164 40.46 11.80 13.45
N LEU A 165 39.17 11.37 13.52
CA LEU A 165 38.55 10.93 14.78
C LEU A 165 39.22 9.69 15.36
N GLN A 166 39.54 8.71 14.55
CA GLN A 166 40.24 7.50 15.00
C GLN A 166 41.66 7.83 15.52
N ALA A 167 42.37 8.77 14.87
CA ALA A 167 43.67 9.23 15.32
C ALA A 167 43.60 9.99 16.66
N LEU A 168 42.60 10.86 16.82
CA LEU A 168 42.36 11.55 18.09
C LEU A 168 41.95 10.61 19.21
N LYS A 169 41.16 9.58 18.92
CA LYS A 169 40.80 8.52 19.86
C LYS A 169 42.06 7.73 20.34
N LYS A 170 42.95 7.38 19.40
CA LYS A 170 44.24 6.73 19.75
C LYS A 170 45.12 7.56 20.67
N LYS A 171 45.02 8.89 20.60
CA LYS A 171 45.70 9.83 21.45
C LYS A 171 44.98 10.10 22.79
N ALA A 172 43.85 9.42 23.01
CA ALA A 172 42.94 9.62 24.14
C ALA A 172 42.38 11.06 24.28
N TYR A 173 42.38 11.85 23.22
CA TYR A 173 41.86 13.23 23.22
C TYR A 173 40.35 13.26 23.08
N ILE A 174 39.76 12.20 22.50
CA ILE A 174 38.32 12.00 22.35
C ILE A 174 37.95 10.55 22.64
N GLU A 175 36.73 10.36 23.05
CA GLU A 175 36.16 9.05 23.27
C GLU A 175 34.76 8.93 22.65
N LEU A 176 34.31 7.69 22.41
CA LEU A 176 33.02 7.40 21.86
C LEU A 176 32.12 6.83 22.96
N HIS A 177 31.14 7.60 23.39
CA HIS A 177 30.20 7.22 24.44
C HIS A 177 28.86 6.74 23.89
N PRO A 178 28.26 5.69 24.44
CA PRO A 178 26.89 5.36 24.21
C PRO A 178 25.97 6.30 24.98
N VAL A 179 25.16 7.08 24.26
CA VAL A 179 24.16 7.96 24.86
C VAL A 179 22.79 7.33 24.69
N GLN A 180 22.07 7.15 25.78
CA GLN A 180 20.67 6.78 25.71
C GLN A 180 19.86 7.99 25.25
N PRO A 181 18.96 7.83 24.25
CA PRO A 181 18.05 8.91 23.87
C PRO A 181 17.24 9.37 25.09
N THR A 182 17.14 10.68 25.28
CA THR A 182 16.36 11.24 26.39
C THR A 182 14.89 10.85 26.26
N SER A 183 14.29 10.42 27.37
CA SER A 183 12.94 9.87 27.43
C SER A 183 11.84 10.90 27.67
N GLU A 184 12.01 12.14 27.23
CA GLU A 184 11.00 13.17 27.44
C GLU A 184 9.79 12.94 26.51
N LYS A 185 8.61 12.87 27.11
CA LYS A 185 7.36 12.83 26.36
C LYS A 185 7.19 14.14 25.61
N TRP A 186 6.71 14.04 24.37
CA TRP A 186 6.32 15.22 23.64
C TRP A 186 5.23 16.00 24.40
N GLN A 187 5.39 17.33 24.43
CA GLN A 187 4.48 18.22 25.13
C GLN A 187 3.81 19.20 24.15
N PRO A 188 2.56 19.61 24.38
CA PRO A 188 1.81 20.49 23.48
C PRO A 188 2.23 21.97 23.53
N SER A 189 3.47 22.27 23.91
CA SER A 189 4.07 23.62 23.86
C SER A 189 4.50 24.03 22.46
N PHE A 190 3.94 23.44 21.42
CA PHE A 190 4.28 23.76 20.05
C PHE A 190 3.58 25.04 19.58
N THR A 191 4.25 25.78 18.73
CA THR A 191 3.67 26.86 17.95
C THR A 191 3.53 26.43 16.51
N VAL A 192 2.48 26.88 15.82
CA VAL A 192 2.37 26.72 14.38
C VAL A 192 3.42 27.62 13.73
N CYS A 193 4.39 27.05 13.04
CA CYS A 193 5.54 27.76 12.49
C CYS A 193 5.31 28.30 11.07
N GLY A 194 4.41 27.68 10.29
CA GLY A 194 4.16 28.03 8.90
C GLY A 194 3.00 29.01 8.71
N GLU A 195 2.97 29.66 7.54
CA GLU A 195 1.80 30.44 7.13
C GLU A 195 0.55 29.56 7.11
N ARG A 196 -0.49 30.00 7.82
CA ARG A 196 -1.81 29.41 7.70
C ARG A 196 -2.44 29.91 6.42
N LEU A 197 -2.68 29.01 5.47
CA LEU A 197 -3.48 29.35 4.32
C LEU A 197 -4.92 29.63 4.76
N ARG A 198 -5.54 30.65 4.18
CA ARG A 198 -6.94 30.94 4.43
C ARG A 198 -7.79 29.84 3.86
N LEU A 199 -8.54 29.16 4.73
CA LEU A 199 -9.47 28.12 4.34
C LEU A 199 -10.63 28.72 3.53
N ASN A 200 -11.05 28.07 2.46
CA ASN A 200 -12.31 28.37 1.81
C ASN A 200 -13.49 27.83 2.65
N SER A 201 -14.71 28.15 2.25
CA SER A 201 -15.93 27.76 2.99
C SER A 201 -16.08 26.24 3.16
N GLU A 202 -15.77 25.46 2.12
CA GLU A 202 -15.86 23.99 2.15
C GLU A 202 -14.80 23.39 3.09
N GLN A 203 -13.57 23.87 3.01
CA GLN A 203 -12.47 23.45 3.88
C GLN A 203 -12.77 23.80 5.35
N ALA A 204 -13.26 25.02 5.62
CA ALA A 204 -13.62 25.45 6.97
C ALA A 204 -14.76 24.59 7.54
N THR A 205 -15.77 24.28 6.73
CA THR A 205 -16.88 23.39 7.12
C THR A 205 -16.34 21.98 7.44
N ALA A 206 -15.47 21.44 6.61
CA ALA A 206 -14.89 20.12 6.85
C ALA A 206 -14.07 20.07 8.14
N VAL A 207 -13.20 21.04 8.36
CA VAL A 207 -12.41 21.16 9.59
C VAL A 207 -13.31 21.29 10.83
N GLY A 208 -14.35 22.13 10.75
CA GLY A 208 -15.30 22.32 11.84
C GLY A 208 -16.06 21.03 12.19
N ALA A 209 -16.54 20.29 11.18
CA ALA A 209 -17.25 19.03 11.37
C ALA A 209 -16.39 17.95 12.03
N ILE A 210 -15.15 17.80 11.58
CA ILE A 210 -14.22 16.79 12.15
C ILE A 210 -13.84 17.16 13.58
N ARG A 211 -13.52 18.43 13.85
CA ARG A 211 -13.15 18.91 15.18
C ARG A 211 -14.28 18.79 16.22
N ALA A 212 -15.53 18.93 15.79
CA ALA A 212 -16.69 18.82 16.68
C ALA A 212 -16.80 17.43 17.34
N GLU A 213 -16.10 16.43 16.83
CA GLU A 213 -16.19 15.03 17.27
C GLU A 213 -14.81 14.42 17.62
N ASP A 214 -13.88 15.22 18.11
CA ASP A 214 -12.50 14.81 18.41
C ASP A 214 -12.37 13.59 19.34
N ASP A 215 -13.31 13.40 20.25
CA ASP A 215 -13.32 12.31 21.23
C ASP A 215 -14.37 11.22 20.92
N LEU A 216 -14.85 11.19 19.67
CA LEU A 216 -15.84 10.23 19.22
C LEU A 216 -15.36 9.49 17.97
N PHE A 217 -15.70 8.22 17.89
CA PHE A 217 -15.50 7.47 16.65
C PHE A 217 -16.35 8.06 15.54
N SER A 218 -15.70 8.70 14.61
CA SER A 218 -16.34 9.35 13.47
C SER A 218 -15.54 9.07 12.18
N PRO A 219 -16.02 8.16 11.34
CA PRO A 219 -15.38 7.87 10.05
C PRO A 219 -15.86 8.86 8.98
N TRP A 220 -14.91 9.63 8.45
CA TRP A 220 -15.14 10.66 7.45
C TRP A 220 -14.51 10.29 6.11
N LEU A 221 -15.28 10.37 5.04
CA LEU A 221 -14.77 10.46 3.68
C LEU A 221 -14.61 11.93 3.31
N LEU A 222 -13.38 12.38 3.08
CA LEU A 222 -13.09 13.70 2.54
C LEU A 222 -12.90 13.57 1.02
N ALA A 223 -13.99 13.71 0.28
CA ALA A 223 -14.00 13.66 -1.17
C ALA A 223 -13.65 15.05 -1.74
N GLY A 224 -12.39 15.21 -2.15
CA GLY A 224 -11.90 16.49 -2.66
C GLY A 224 -11.24 16.34 -4.02
N ILE A 225 -11.67 17.15 -5.00
CA ILE A 225 -11.05 17.14 -6.32
C ILE A 225 -9.54 17.42 -6.24
N THR A 226 -8.81 17.03 -7.27
CA THR A 226 -7.37 17.31 -7.34
C THR A 226 -7.12 18.81 -7.22
N GLY A 227 -6.26 19.21 -6.28
CA GLY A 227 -5.98 20.62 -6.01
C GLY A 227 -7.01 21.35 -5.14
N SER A 228 -7.94 20.64 -4.50
CA SER A 228 -8.91 21.24 -3.56
C SER A 228 -8.34 21.59 -2.18
N GLY A 229 -7.07 21.25 -1.93
CA GLY A 229 -6.42 21.55 -0.65
C GLY A 229 -6.78 20.58 0.49
N LYS A 230 -7.00 19.29 0.20
CA LYS A 230 -7.20 18.26 1.23
C LYS A 230 -6.13 18.27 2.31
N THR A 231 -4.86 18.45 1.92
CA THR A 231 -3.74 18.51 2.86
C THR A 231 -3.90 19.64 3.86
N GLU A 232 -4.42 20.82 3.46
CA GLU A 232 -4.67 21.92 4.39
C GLU A 232 -5.75 21.58 5.40
N VAL A 233 -6.78 20.83 5.00
CA VAL A 233 -7.78 20.28 5.93
C VAL A 233 -7.12 19.36 6.94
N TYR A 234 -6.25 18.44 6.50
CA TYR A 234 -5.50 17.55 7.41
C TYR A 234 -4.67 18.35 8.42
N LEU A 235 -3.88 19.30 7.95
CA LEU A 235 -3.03 20.13 8.79
C LEU A 235 -3.86 20.92 9.81
N SER A 236 -4.98 21.51 9.38
CA SER A 236 -5.85 22.29 10.24
C SER A 236 -6.53 21.43 11.33
N VAL A 237 -6.92 20.20 11.00
CA VAL A 237 -7.47 19.25 11.99
C VAL A 237 -6.40 18.81 12.97
N LEU A 238 -5.17 18.54 12.48
CA LEU A 238 -4.04 18.13 13.32
C LEU A 238 -3.66 19.21 14.34
N GLU A 239 -3.77 20.48 14.03
CA GLU A 239 -3.51 21.56 15.00
C GLU A 239 -4.27 21.36 16.31
N ASN A 240 -5.55 21.01 16.22
CA ASN A 240 -6.39 20.81 17.40
C ASN A 240 -6.00 19.53 18.16
N VAL A 241 -5.75 18.44 17.46
CA VAL A 241 -5.34 17.16 18.07
C VAL A 241 -4.01 17.31 18.83
N LEU A 242 -3.05 17.99 18.21
CA LEU A 242 -1.74 18.23 18.83
C LEU A 242 -1.83 19.21 20.01
N ALA A 243 -2.68 20.23 19.93
CA ALA A 243 -2.92 21.15 21.05
C ALA A 243 -3.44 20.45 22.31
N GLN A 244 -4.13 19.32 22.13
CA GLN A 244 -4.60 18.47 23.24
C GLN A 244 -3.51 17.50 23.77
N GLY A 245 -2.30 17.56 23.24
CA GLY A 245 -1.20 16.65 23.59
C GLY A 245 -1.40 15.21 23.08
N LYS A 246 -2.28 15.02 22.09
CA LYS A 246 -2.51 13.74 21.45
C LYS A 246 -1.57 13.55 20.25
N GLN A 247 -1.37 12.30 19.86
CA GLN A 247 -0.57 11.92 18.71
C GLN A 247 -1.46 11.63 17.49
N ALA A 248 -0.89 11.72 16.29
CA ALA A 248 -1.59 11.46 15.04
C ALA A 248 -0.87 10.43 14.19
N LEU A 249 -1.64 9.57 13.54
CA LEU A 249 -1.17 8.65 12.50
C LEU A 249 -1.67 9.12 11.14
N VAL A 250 -0.74 9.33 10.21
CA VAL A 250 -1.03 9.68 8.82
C VAL A 250 -0.51 8.55 7.91
N LEU A 251 -1.43 7.85 7.28
CA LEU A 251 -1.12 6.82 6.29
C LEU A 251 -1.13 7.42 4.89
N VAL A 252 -0.07 7.16 4.14
CA VAL A 252 0.08 7.56 2.75
C VAL A 252 0.47 6.34 1.90
N PRO A 253 0.13 6.32 0.59
CA PRO A 253 0.65 5.30 -0.31
C PRO A 253 2.18 5.35 -0.37
N GLU A 254 2.84 4.21 -0.66
CA GLU A 254 4.31 4.16 -0.75
C GLU A 254 4.88 5.26 -1.65
N ILE A 255 4.23 5.51 -2.78
CA ILE A 255 4.63 6.55 -3.74
C ILE A 255 4.27 7.97 -3.26
N GLY A 256 3.34 8.10 -2.32
CA GLY A 256 2.94 9.38 -1.72
C GLY A 256 3.87 9.89 -0.63
N LEU A 257 4.78 9.04 -0.15
CA LEU A 257 5.73 9.38 0.91
C LEU A 257 6.95 10.12 0.33
N THR A 258 6.71 11.31 -0.21
CA THR A 258 7.75 12.16 -0.79
C THR A 258 8.35 13.11 0.25
N PRO A 259 9.60 13.57 0.06
CA PRO A 259 10.18 14.62 0.91
C PRO A 259 9.31 15.87 1.00
N GLN A 260 8.64 16.23 -0.09
CA GLN A 260 7.72 17.38 -0.14
C GLN A 260 6.49 17.17 0.76
N THR A 261 5.92 15.96 0.76
CA THR A 261 4.79 15.64 1.64
C THR A 261 5.21 15.74 3.10
N ILE A 262 6.34 15.15 3.47
CA ILE A 262 6.88 15.19 4.84
C ILE A 262 7.19 16.62 5.27
N SER A 263 7.81 17.40 4.39
CA SER A 263 8.19 18.79 4.62
C SER A 263 7.00 19.67 5.01
N ARG A 264 5.84 19.49 4.34
CA ARG A 264 4.62 20.24 4.66
C ARG A 264 4.15 20.05 6.11
N PHE A 265 4.27 18.85 6.66
CA PHE A 265 3.94 18.61 8.07
C PHE A 265 4.99 19.20 9.00
N ARG A 266 6.28 19.07 8.69
CA ARG A 266 7.38 19.60 9.50
C ARG A 266 7.42 21.13 9.51
N GLU A 267 7.12 21.75 8.38
CA GLU A 267 7.05 23.21 8.25
C GLU A 267 5.85 23.81 8.98
N ARG A 268 4.73 23.07 9.05
CA ARG A 268 3.52 23.55 9.72
C ARG A 268 3.63 23.52 11.24
N PHE A 269 4.30 22.50 11.80
CA PHE A 269 4.33 22.24 13.23
C PHE A 269 5.75 22.22 13.78
N ASN A 270 5.95 22.93 14.89
CA ASN A 270 7.15 22.78 15.71
C ASN A 270 7.00 21.56 16.65
N ALA A 271 6.71 20.40 16.10
CA ALA A 271 6.46 19.17 16.82
C ALA A 271 7.25 18.01 16.20
N PRO A 272 7.66 16.99 16.97
CA PRO A 272 8.39 15.85 16.44
C PRO A 272 7.55 15.03 15.45
N VAL A 273 8.00 14.95 14.20
CA VAL A 273 7.40 14.15 13.12
C VAL A 273 8.36 13.04 12.74
N ASP A 274 7.96 11.81 12.96
CA ASP A 274 8.69 10.62 12.53
C ASP A 274 8.04 10.00 11.29
N VAL A 275 8.87 9.35 10.46
CA VAL A 275 8.45 8.74 9.21
C VAL A 275 8.79 7.26 9.20
N LEU A 276 7.83 6.42 8.77
CA LEU A 276 8.00 4.98 8.62
C LEU A 276 7.86 4.57 7.14
N HIS A 277 8.96 4.16 6.54
CA HIS A 277 9.01 3.69 5.15
C HIS A 277 9.96 2.49 4.97
N SER A 278 9.92 1.87 3.80
CA SER A 278 10.72 0.67 3.49
C SER A 278 12.24 0.90 3.49
N GLY A 279 12.68 2.15 3.30
CA GLY A 279 14.10 2.53 3.27
C GLY A 279 14.78 2.68 4.64
N LEU A 280 14.02 2.64 5.77
CA LEU A 280 14.60 2.66 7.10
C LEU A 280 15.28 1.33 7.42
N ASN A 281 16.43 1.40 8.10
CA ASN A 281 17.05 0.21 8.67
C ASN A 281 16.30 -0.28 9.92
N ASP A 282 16.61 -1.50 10.37
CA ASP A 282 15.87 -2.13 11.47
C ASP A 282 16.02 -1.39 12.81
N SER A 283 17.16 -0.75 13.05
CA SER A 283 17.41 0.04 14.28
C SER A 283 16.60 1.35 14.25
N GLU A 284 16.54 2.01 13.12
CA GLU A 284 15.72 3.22 12.92
C GLU A 284 14.23 2.92 13.10
N ARG A 285 13.75 1.81 12.54
CA ARG A 285 12.36 1.35 12.73
C ARG A 285 12.04 1.09 14.20
N LEU A 286 12.92 0.39 14.91
CA LEU A 286 12.73 0.12 16.32
C LEU A 286 12.72 1.42 17.13
N ALA A 287 13.61 2.36 16.82
CA ALA A 287 13.66 3.66 17.49
C ALA A 287 12.36 4.46 17.31
N VAL A 288 11.82 4.52 16.09
CA VAL A 288 10.51 5.17 15.83
C VAL A 288 9.39 4.48 16.59
N TRP A 289 9.35 3.15 16.56
CA TRP A 289 8.36 2.35 17.28
C TRP A 289 8.38 2.63 18.79
N LEU A 290 9.58 2.70 19.38
CA LEU A 290 9.77 2.99 20.82
C LEU A 290 9.38 4.44 21.15
N ARG A 291 9.82 5.44 20.36
CA ARG A 291 9.44 6.84 20.57
C ARG A 291 7.94 7.03 20.52
N THR A 292 7.27 6.39 19.60
CA THR A 292 5.81 6.48 19.47
C THR A 292 5.10 5.85 20.67
N LYS A 293 5.55 4.66 21.09
CA LYS A 293 5.01 3.97 22.26
C LYS A 293 5.19 4.78 23.54
N GLN A 294 6.28 5.51 23.66
CA GLN A 294 6.59 6.34 24.83
C GLN A 294 6.01 7.76 24.74
N GLY A 295 5.36 8.12 23.62
CA GLY A 295 4.77 9.44 23.42
C GLY A 295 5.80 10.55 23.20
N GLN A 296 6.95 10.24 22.63
CA GLN A 296 8.05 11.20 22.37
C GLN A 296 7.89 11.93 21.04
N ASN A 297 7.02 11.46 20.16
CA ASN A 297 6.67 12.12 18.89
C ASN A 297 5.20 12.51 18.86
N ALA A 298 4.88 13.46 17.97
CA ALA A 298 3.53 13.98 17.79
C ALA A 298 2.81 13.35 16.59
N ILE A 299 3.53 13.16 15.49
CA ILE A 299 2.97 12.66 14.24
C ILE A 299 3.86 11.53 13.72
N ILE A 300 3.21 10.44 13.30
CA ILE A 300 3.80 9.40 12.47
C ILE A 300 3.20 9.52 11.08
N ILE A 301 4.06 9.65 10.09
CA ILE A 301 3.70 9.53 8.67
C ILE A 301 4.29 8.23 8.16
N GLY A 302 3.49 7.39 7.56
CA GLY A 302 4.00 6.12 7.07
C GLY A 302 3.10 5.44 6.07
N THR A 303 3.62 4.37 5.53
CA THR A 303 2.88 3.51 4.62
C THR A 303 2.03 2.51 5.40
N ARG A 304 1.43 1.57 4.72
CA ARG A 304 0.54 0.54 5.26
C ARG A 304 0.97 -0.05 6.62
N SER A 305 2.25 -0.39 6.77
CA SER A 305 2.75 -1.02 8.00
C SER A 305 2.82 -0.09 9.22
N ALA A 306 2.78 1.22 9.02
CA ALA A 306 2.75 2.20 10.11
C ALA A 306 1.48 2.08 10.96
N LEU A 307 0.44 1.46 10.44
CA LEU A 307 -0.81 1.17 11.15
C LEU A 307 -0.59 0.39 12.46
N PHE A 308 0.44 -0.43 12.56
CA PHE A 308 0.70 -1.27 13.74
C PHE A 308 1.64 -0.62 14.76
N THR A 309 2.00 0.63 14.57
CA THR A 309 2.82 1.38 15.53
C THR A 309 2.03 1.64 16.81
N PRO A 310 2.56 1.34 17.99
CA PRO A 310 1.90 1.61 19.26
C PRO A 310 1.99 3.10 19.58
N PHE A 311 0.86 3.71 19.91
CA PHE A 311 0.81 5.11 20.36
C PHE A 311 0.51 5.20 21.85
N ALA A 312 1.11 6.17 22.52
CA ALA A 312 0.77 6.48 23.91
C ALA A 312 -0.60 7.15 24.01
N ARG A 313 -0.94 8.05 23.08
CA ARG A 313 -2.19 8.83 23.06
C ARG A 313 -2.62 9.13 21.61
N LEU A 314 -3.06 8.13 20.87
CA LEU A 314 -3.57 8.33 19.52
C LEU A 314 -4.87 9.16 19.54
N GLY A 315 -4.92 10.27 18.81
CA GLY A 315 -6.08 11.17 18.75
C GLY A 315 -6.79 11.21 17.41
N ILE A 316 -6.14 10.83 16.32
CA ILE A 316 -6.72 10.79 14.97
C ILE A 316 -5.93 9.85 14.06
N ILE A 317 -6.63 9.27 13.10
CA ILE A 317 -6.01 8.57 11.95
C ILE A 317 -6.42 9.30 10.67
N ILE A 318 -5.46 9.62 9.83
CA ILE A 318 -5.68 10.18 8.50
C ILE A 318 -5.14 9.19 7.47
N ILE A 319 -5.94 8.90 6.46
CA ILE A 319 -5.55 8.08 5.31
C ILE A 319 -5.64 8.96 4.07
N ASP A 320 -4.52 9.26 3.47
CA ASP A 320 -4.50 9.96 2.19
C ASP A 320 -4.60 8.98 1.03
N GLU A 321 -5.29 9.39 -0.04
CA GLU A 321 -5.55 8.54 -1.20
C GLU A 321 -6.12 7.15 -0.81
N GLU A 322 -7.27 7.13 -0.11
CA GLU A 322 -7.86 5.91 0.49
C GLU A 322 -8.12 4.78 -0.51
N HIS A 323 -8.33 5.16 -1.78
CA HIS A 323 -8.59 4.22 -2.88
C HIS A 323 -7.35 3.42 -3.32
N ASP A 324 -6.16 3.80 -2.83
CA ASP A 324 -4.91 3.24 -3.33
C ASP A 324 -4.79 1.74 -3.05
N SER A 325 -4.49 0.97 -4.09
CA SER A 325 -4.34 -0.48 -4.00
C SER A 325 -3.18 -0.94 -3.11
N SER A 326 -2.21 -0.07 -2.82
CA SER A 326 -1.08 -0.39 -1.95
C SER A 326 -1.46 -0.58 -0.48
N TYR A 327 -2.65 -0.14 -0.08
CA TYR A 327 -3.17 -0.40 1.27
C TYR A 327 -3.59 -1.86 1.49
N LYS A 328 -3.82 -2.62 0.43
CA LYS A 328 -4.03 -4.08 0.51
C LYS A 328 -2.69 -4.80 0.41
N GLN A 329 -2.35 -5.61 1.42
CA GLN A 329 -1.18 -6.48 1.34
C GLN A 329 -1.43 -7.66 0.41
N GLN A 330 -0.50 -7.92 -0.50
CA GLN A 330 -0.66 -8.93 -1.56
C GLN A 330 -0.04 -10.29 -1.20
N ASP A 331 0.84 -10.34 -0.22
CA ASP A 331 1.56 -11.53 0.20
C ASP A 331 1.37 -11.80 1.70
N GLY A 332 1.46 -13.08 2.10
CA GLY A 332 1.34 -13.48 3.49
C GLY A 332 -0.03 -13.13 4.11
N TRP A 333 -0.01 -12.38 5.17
CA TRP A 333 -1.21 -11.82 5.81
C TRP A 333 -1.79 -10.69 4.96
N ARG A 334 -2.86 -11.00 4.21
CA ARG A 334 -3.45 -10.14 3.16
C ARG A 334 -4.49 -9.16 3.71
N TYR A 335 -4.10 -8.40 4.73
CA TYR A 335 -4.96 -7.38 5.32
C TYR A 335 -5.12 -6.14 4.43
N HIS A 336 -6.21 -5.40 4.65
CA HIS A 336 -6.42 -4.07 4.07
C HIS A 336 -6.22 -3.00 5.14
N ALA A 337 -5.18 -2.17 4.99
CA ALA A 337 -4.83 -1.18 6.01
C ALA A 337 -5.93 -0.15 6.27
N ARG A 338 -6.68 0.27 5.26
CA ARG A 338 -7.83 1.17 5.42
C ARG A 338 -8.86 0.58 6.38
N ASP A 339 -9.25 -0.66 6.18
CA ASP A 339 -10.30 -1.30 6.97
C ASP A 339 -9.83 -1.57 8.41
N LEU A 340 -8.56 -1.96 8.57
CA LEU A 340 -7.96 -2.10 9.90
C LEU A 340 -7.80 -0.74 10.61
N ALA A 341 -7.53 0.34 9.88
CA ALA A 341 -7.46 1.68 10.45
C ALA A 341 -8.82 2.15 10.99
N VAL A 342 -9.91 1.86 10.28
CA VAL A 342 -11.27 2.14 10.75
C VAL A 342 -11.57 1.35 12.03
N PHE A 343 -11.19 0.08 12.09
CA PHE A 343 -11.32 -0.73 13.29
C PHE A 343 -10.52 -0.13 14.47
N ARG A 344 -9.27 0.25 14.22
CA ARG A 344 -8.40 0.87 15.23
C ARG A 344 -8.97 2.19 15.74
N ALA A 345 -9.46 3.04 14.85
CA ALA A 345 -10.11 4.31 15.22
C ALA A 345 -11.35 4.07 16.11
N LYS A 346 -12.15 3.04 15.77
CA LYS A 346 -13.31 2.66 16.59
C LYS A 346 -12.90 2.19 17.98
N LYS A 347 -11.83 1.41 18.11
CA LYS A 347 -11.32 0.92 19.41
C LYS A 347 -10.79 2.05 20.28
N ASN A 348 -10.19 3.06 19.69
CA ASN A 348 -9.70 4.25 20.42
C ASN A 348 -10.77 5.34 20.59
N ASN A 349 -11.97 5.16 20.04
CA ASN A 349 -13.06 6.15 20.01
C ASN A 349 -12.58 7.52 19.48
N ILE A 350 -11.91 7.51 18.34
CA ILE A 350 -11.31 8.69 17.71
C ILE A 350 -11.80 8.87 16.26
N PRO A 351 -11.72 10.08 15.69
CA PRO A 351 -12.03 10.31 14.30
C PRO A 351 -11.01 9.64 13.37
N ILE A 352 -11.49 9.24 12.19
CA ILE A 352 -10.67 8.82 11.06
C ILE A 352 -11.09 9.57 9.81
N VAL A 353 -10.13 10.15 9.11
CA VAL A 353 -10.36 10.90 7.88
C VAL A 353 -9.72 10.16 6.71
N MET A 354 -10.54 9.77 5.75
CA MET A 354 -10.11 9.10 4.52
C MET A 354 -10.26 10.09 3.36
N GLY A 355 -9.13 10.65 2.91
CA GLY A 355 -9.10 11.65 1.85
C GLY A 355 -8.81 11.06 0.50
N THR A 356 -9.51 11.53 -0.53
CA THR A 356 -9.26 11.15 -1.92
C THR A 356 -10.01 12.05 -2.91
N ALA A 357 -9.49 12.16 -4.12
CA ALA A 357 -10.23 12.75 -5.24
C ALA A 357 -11.14 11.72 -5.94
N THR A 358 -10.86 10.45 -5.73
CA THR A 358 -11.48 9.32 -6.43
C THR A 358 -11.86 8.22 -5.43
N PRO A 359 -12.91 8.43 -4.62
CA PRO A 359 -13.34 7.46 -3.62
C PRO A 359 -13.54 6.06 -4.20
N SER A 360 -13.10 5.04 -3.45
CA SER A 360 -13.37 3.64 -3.80
C SER A 360 -14.87 3.35 -3.68
N LEU A 361 -15.37 2.41 -4.48
CA LEU A 361 -16.78 2.03 -4.44
C LEU A 361 -17.16 1.40 -3.09
N GLU A 362 -16.24 0.72 -2.42
CA GLU A 362 -16.42 0.20 -1.08
C GLU A 362 -16.66 1.31 -0.05
N THR A 363 -15.88 2.38 -0.12
CA THR A 363 -16.03 3.55 0.77
C THR A 363 -17.32 4.30 0.48
N LEU A 364 -17.66 4.52 -0.79
CA LEU A 364 -18.93 5.12 -1.20
C LEU A 364 -20.13 4.29 -0.75
N PHE A 365 -20.05 2.98 -0.83
CA PHE A 365 -21.08 2.09 -0.32
C PHE A 365 -21.27 2.26 1.20
N ASN A 366 -20.20 2.38 1.97
CA ASN A 366 -20.30 2.65 3.40
C ASN A 366 -20.91 4.02 3.71
N VAL A 367 -20.70 5.03 2.85
CA VAL A 367 -21.40 6.32 2.94
C VAL A 367 -22.89 6.16 2.66
N GLN A 368 -23.27 5.44 1.61
CA GLN A 368 -24.68 5.14 1.29
C GLN A 368 -25.39 4.38 2.41
N GLN A 369 -24.68 3.49 3.09
CA GLN A 369 -25.18 2.74 4.25
C GLN A 369 -25.16 3.55 5.56
N HIS A 370 -24.85 4.83 5.52
CA HIS A 370 -24.72 5.72 6.69
C HIS A 370 -23.71 5.25 7.75
N LYS A 371 -22.76 4.39 7.35
CA LYS A 371 -21.66 3.97 8.21
C LYS A 371 -20.53 5.01 8.25
N TYR A 372 -20.30 5.69 7.13
CA TYR A 372 -19.36 6.79 6.98
C TYR A 372 -20.11 8.07 6.64
N ARG A 373 -19.54 9.22 7.04
CA ARG A 373 -20.02 10.55 6.64
C ARG A 373 -19.11 11.13 5.57
N GLN A 374 -19.65 11.93 4.69
CA GLN A 374 -18.94 12.51 3.57
C GLN A 374 -18.85 14.03 3.67
N LEU A 375 -17.67 14.56 3.41
CA LEU A 375 -17.37 15.97 3.24
C LEU A 375 -16.82 16.17 1.83
N ASN A 376 -17.30 17.20 1.13
CA ASN A 376 -16.93 17.45 -0.25
C ASN A 376 -16.11 18.73 -0.36
N LEU A 377 -15.02 18.67 -1.15
CA LEU A 377 -14.22 19.82 -1.52
C LEU A 377 -14.25 19.92 -3.05
N THR A 378 -15.10 20.77 -3.57
CA THR A 378 -15.33 20.96 -5.01
C THR A 378 -14.61 22.17 -5.60
N ILE A 379 -14.14 23.06 -4.73
CA ILE A 379 -13.46 24.30 -5.10
C ILE A 379 -11.95 24.02 -5.23
N ARG A 380 -11.39 24.32 -6.40
CA ARG A 380 -9.93 24.24 -6.60
C ARG A 380 -9.22 25.41 -5.93
N ALA A 381 -8.09 25.12 -5.29
CA ALA A 381 -7.18 26.15 -4.83
C ALA A 381 -6.36 26.66 -6.05
N GLY A 382 -6.55 27.92 -6.44
CA GLY A 382 -5.85 28.55 -7.54
C GLY A 382 -6.60 28.59 -8.90
N ASN A 383 -5.98 29.21 -9.92
CA ASN A 383 -6.58 29.47 -11.22
C ASN A 383 -6.34 28.38 -12.28
N ALA A 384 -6.09 27.12 -11.88
CA ALA A 384 -5.83 26.04 -12.83
C ALA A 384 -7.09 25.69 -13.65
N ARG A 385 -6.97 25.75 -14.99
CA ARG A 385 -8.04 25.34 -15.92
C ARG A 385 -8.05 23.82 -16.08
N PRO A 386 -9.23 23.20 -16.30
CA PRO A 386 -9.29 21.79 -16.68
C PRO A 386 -8.52 21.53 -17.97
N ALA A 387 -7.88 20.38 -18.07
CA ALA A 387 -7.24 19.94 -19.31
C ALA A 387 -8.29 19.66 -20.38
N ALA A 388 -7.99 19.99 -21.62
CA ALA A 388 -8.81 19.61 -22.78
C ALA A 388 -8.72 18.08 -22.97
N GLN A 389 -9.86 17.46 -23.30
CA GLN A 389 -9.96 16.00 -23.45
C GLN A 389 -10.17 15.64 -24.90
N HIS A 390 -9.41 14.66 -25.38
CA HIS A 390 -9.47 14.18 -26.75
C HIS A 390 -9.62 12.66 -26.75
N LEU A 391 -10.68 12.17 -27.39
CA LEU A 391 -10.96 10.77 -27.54
C LEU A 391 -10.64 10.35 -28.98
N ILE A 392 -9.75 9.37 -29.16
CA ILE A 392 -9.27 8.89 -30.45
C ILE A 392 -9.86 7.51 -30.72
N ASP A 393 -10.60 7.37 -31.83
CA ASP A 393 -11.08 6.08 -32.31
C ASP A 393 -9.95 5.36 -33.06
N LEU A 394 -9.58 4.18 -32.59
CA LEU A 394 -8.50 3.36 -33.15
C LEU A 394 -8.97 2.42 -34.28
N LYS A 395 -10.28 2.25 -34.48
CA LYS A 395 -10.81 1.27 -35.45
C LYS A 395 -10.28 1.52 -36.86
N GLY A 396 -9.64 0.51 -37.42
CA GLY A 396 -9.13 0.54 -38.82
C GLY A 396 -8.00 1.55 -39.07
N GLN A 397 -7.47 2.21 -38.05
CA GLN A 397 -6.38 3.19 -38.19
C GLN A 397 -5.01 2.53 -38.17
N PRO A 398 -4.06 2.93 -39.04
CA PRO A 398 -2.69 2.45 -38.94
C PRO A 398 -2.06 2.99 -37.68
N LEU A 399 -1.49 2.09 -36.88
CA LEU A 399 -0.80 2.41 -35.64
C LEU A 399 0.71 2.22 -35.81
N LYS A 400 1.51 3.14 -35.25
CA LYS A 400 2.96 2.96 -35.07
C LYS A 400 3.26 2.76 -33.60
N PHE A 401 3.77 1.59 -33.24
CA PHE A 401 4.04 1.22 -31.86
C PHE A 401 2.86 1.49 -30.91
N GLY A 402 1.63 1.17 -31.38
CA GLY A 402 0.40 1.39 -30.65
C GLY A 402 -0.11 2.84 -30.59
N LEU A 403 0.55 3.76 -31.24
CA LEU A 403 0.17 5.18 -31.29
C LEU A 403 -0.52 5.50 -32.62
N SER A 404 -1.65 6.22 -32.56
CA SER A 404 -2.31 6.77 -33.72
C SER A 404 -1.48 7.91 -34.33
N HIS A 405 -1.67 8.15 -35.63
CA HIS A 405 -1.00 9.25 -36.32
C HIS A 405 -1.36 10.62 -35.71
N LEU A 406 -2.59 10.81 -35.29
CA LEU A 406 -3.06 12.03 -34.65
C LEU A 406 -2.31 12.27 -33.32
N LEU A 407 -2.18 11.25 -32.48
CA LEU A 407 -1.46 11.38 -31.23
C LEU A 407 0.02 11.68 -31.45
N ILE A 408 0.67 11.04 -32.41
CA ILE A 408 2.08 11.31 -32.76
C ILE A 408 2.25 12.77 -33.19
N GLN A 409 1.31 13.31 -33.95
CA GLN A 409 1.35 14.71 -34.37
C GLN A 409 1.25 15.65 -33.16
N HIS A 410 0.31 15.45 -32.26
CA HIS A 410 0.18 16.28 -31.04
C HIS A 410 1.40 16.17 -30.12
N ILE A 411 1.98 14.98 -29.99
CA ILE A 411 3.23 14.81 -29.25
C ILE A 411 4.33 15.70 -29.86
N LYS A 412 4.51 15.71 -31.18
CA LYS A 412 5.47 16.57 -31.89
C LYS A 412 5.25 18.05 -31.62
N GLU A 413 4.00 18.50 -31.65
CA GLU A 413 3.61 19.90 -31.41
C GLU A 413 3.98 20.35 -29.99
N HIS A 414 3.68 19.52 -28.96
CA HIS A 414 4.04 19.82 -27.58
C HIS A 414 5.55 19.83 -27.34
N LEU A 415 6.27 18.87 -27.92
CA LEU A 415 7.73 18.81 -27.81
C LEU A 415 8.41 19.99 -28.50
N ALA A 416 7.88 20.45 -29.66
CA ALA A 416 8.37 21.64 -30.37
C ALA A 416 8.22 22.93 -29.55
N GLN A 417 7.26 22.98 -28.63
CA GLN A 417 7.06 24.07 -27.68
C GLN A 417 7.90 23.91 -26.41
N ASN A 418 8.86 23.00 -26.41
CA ASN A 418 9.73 22.68 -25.27
C ASN A 418 8.94 22.16 -24.01
N ASN A 419 7.81 21.51 -24.23
CA ASN A 419 6.99 20.92 -23.19
C ASN A 419 7.29 19.42 -23.01
N GLN A 420 6.83 18.88 -21.88
CA GLN A 420 6.93 17.46 -21.57
C GLN A 420 5.62 16.73 -21.88
N VAL A 421 5.76 15.46 -22.24
CA VAL A 421 4.65 14.55 -22.58
C VAL A 421 4.71 13.33 -21.69
N ILE A 422 3.55 12.90 -21.18
CA ILE A 422 3.43 11.62 -20.43
C ILE A 422 2.60 10.63 -21.22
N LEU A 423 3.16 9.43 -21.41
CA LEU A 423 2.46 8.30 -22.02
C LEU A 423 2.21 7.26 -20.92
N PHE A 424 0.94 7.04 -20.60
CA PHE A 424 0.50 6.07 -19.62
C PHE A 424 0.13 4.75 -20.26
N LEU A 425 0.73 3.67 -19.72
CA LEU A 425 0.31 2.30 -19.95
C LEU A 425 -0.27 1.71 -18.67
N ASN A 426 -1.40 1.07 -18.78
CA ASN A 426 -2.02 0.38 -17.65
C ASN A 426 -1.61 -1.10 -17.64
N ARG A 427 -0.35 -1.36 -17.26
CA ARG A 427 0.28 -2.69 -17.35
C ARG A 427 -0.17 -3.70 -16.29
N ARG A 428 -0.88 -3.27 -15.23
CA ARG A 428 -1.14 -4.16 -14.09
C ARG A 428 -2.59 -4.58 -13.98
N GLY A 429 -2.80 -5.90 -14.01
CA GLY A 429 -4.02 -6.54 -13.55
C GLY A 429 -5.14 -6.68 -14.58
N TYR A 430 -4.91 -6.36 -15.86
CA TYR A 430 -5.91 -6.65 -16.87
C TYR A 430 -5.64 -7.98 -17.55
N SER A 431 -6.67 -8.82 -17.55
CA SER A 431 -6.67 -10.02 -18.37
C SER A 431 -6.77 -9.61 -19.83
N PRO A 432 -5.84 -10.02 -20.71
CA PRO A 432 -5.86 -9.59 -22.10
C PRO A 432 -7.13 -10.11 -22.77
N ALA A 433 -8.03 -9.21 -23.19
CA ALA A 433 -9.15 -9.52 -24.06
C ALA A 433 -8.66 -9.64 -25.50
N LEU A 434 -9.39 -10.37 -26.33
CA LEU A 434 -9.14 -10.42 -27.78
C LEU A 434 -10.09 -9.45 -28.49
N ILE A 435 -9.50 -8.52 -29.26
CA ILE A 435 -10.25 -7.48 -29.98
C ILE A 435 -9.93 -7.53 -31.49
N CYS A 436 -10.90 -7.20 -32.32
CA CYS A 436 -10.68 -6.95 -33.72
C CYS A 436 -10.26 -5.49 -33.94
N HIS A 437 -9.10 -5.27 -34.54
CA HIS A 437 -8.62 -3.91 -34.81
C HIS A 437 -9.48 -3.14 -35.80
N GLU A 438 -10.08 -3.83 -36.79
CA GLU A 438 -10.85 -3.19 -37.86
C GLU A 438 -12.22 -2.71 -37.40
N CYS A 439 -12.98 -3.53 -36.69
CA CYS A 439 -14.36 -3.21 -36.31
C CYS A 439 -14.60 -3.03 -34.80
N GLY A 440 -13.59 -3.31 -33.97
CA GLY A 440 -13.73 -3.23 -32.52
C GLY A 440 -14.44 -4.43 -31.86
N TRP A 441 -14.78 -5.50 -32.62
CA TRP A 441 -15.38 -6.69 -32.01
C TRP A 441 -14.52 -7.24 -30.87
N ILE A 442 -15.18 -7.63 -29.79
CA ILE A 442 -14.53 -8.22 -28.61
C ILE A 442 -15.05 -9.63 -28.38
N ALA A 443 -14.18 -10.51 -27.92
CA ALA A 443 -14.55 -11.88 -27.62
C ALA A 443 -15.37 -11.96 -26.32
N GLU A 444 -16.69 -11.87 -26.43
CA GLU A 444 -17.66 -12.05 -25.34
C GLU A 444 -17.85 -13.52 -25.00
N CYS A 445 -18.10 -13.83 -23.73
CA CYS A 445 -18.40 -15.18 -23.29
C CYS A 445 -19.78 -15.61 -23.82
N GLN A 446 -19.86 -16.83 -24.34
CA GLN A 446 -21.13 -17.39 -24.85
C GLN A 446 -22.09 -17.89 -23.76
N ARG A 447 -21.64 -17.95 -22.50
CA ARG A 447 -22.42 -18.51 -21.38
C ARG A 447 -22.78 -17.51 -20.30
N CYS A 448 -22.09 -16.34 -20.25
CA CYS A 448 -22.35 -15.29 -19.28
C CYS A 448 -21.93 -13.93 -19.84
N ASP A 449 -22.29 -12.86 -19.14
CA ASP A 449 -22.09 -11.47 -19.58
C ASP A 449 -20.65 -10.95 -19.32
N HIS A 450 -19.64 -11.84 -19.36
CA HIS A 450 -18.24 -11.49 -19.20
C HIS A 450 -17.47 -11.65 -20.52
N TYR A 451 -16.26 -11.08 -20.56
CA TYR A 451 -15.37 -11.21 -21.71
C TYR A 451 -14.43 -12.41 -21.53
N TYR A 452 -14.05 -13.03 -22.66
CA TYR A 452 -13.01 -14.03 -22.64
C TYR A 452 -11.63 -13.42 -22.39
N THR A 453 -10.83 -14.09 -21.60
CA THR A 453 -9.40 -13.82 -21.47
C THR A 453 -8.62 -14.65 -22.49
N LEU A 454 -7.70 -14.02 -23.20
CA LEU A 454 -6.78 -14.70 -24.11
C LEU A 454 -5.62 -15.34 -23.34
N HIS A 455 -5.52 -16.65 -23.40
CA HIS A 455 -4.37 -17.41 -22.92
C HIS A 455 -3.44 -17.74 -24.11
N GLN A 456 -2.47 -16.86 -24.36
CA GLN A 456 -1.56 -16.99 -25.52
C GLN A 456 -0.81 -18.32 -25.55
N ASN A 457 -0.31 -18.79 -24.40
CA ASN A 457 0.43 -20.06 -24.31
C ASN A 457 -0.40 -21.30 -24.69
N PHE A 458 -1.72 -21.21 -24.64
CA PHE A 458 -2.64 -22.30 -24.92
C PHE A 458 -3.44 -22.07 -26.23
N HIS A 459 -3.26 -20.94 -26.90
CA HIS A 459 -4.07 -20.50 -28.03
C HIS A 459 -5.58 -20.63 -27.79
N GLN A 460 -6.01 -20.26 -26.59
CA GLN A 460 -7.36 -20.50 -26.10
C GLN A 460 -7.95 -19.23 -25.45
N LEU A 461 -9.24 -19.03 -25.68
CA LEU A 461 -10.06 -18.07 -24.98
C LEU A 461 -10.75 -18.78 -23.81
N ARG A 462 -10.67 -18.21 -22.60
CA ARG A 462 -11.29 -18.76 -21.40
C ARG A 462 -11.99 -17.67 -20.59
N CYS A 463 -13.22 -17.94 -20.17
CA CYS A 463 -13.94 -17.08 -19.27
C CYS A 463 -13.58 -17.40 -17.82
N HIS A 464 -13.02 -16.44 -17.10
CA HIS A 464 -12.65 -16.62 -15.69
C HIS A 464 -13.87 -16.62 -14.74
N HIS A 465 -15.05 -16.24 -15.22
CA HIS A 465 -16.29 -16.26 -14.44
C HIS A 465 -16.98 -17.63 -14.49
N CYS A 466 -17.29 -18.16 -15.68
CA CYS A 466 -18.06 -19.40 -15.82
C CYS A 466 -17.26 -20.59 -16.35
N ASP A 467 -15.95 -20.43 -16.52
CA ASP A 467 -15.01 -21.44 -17.04
C ASP A 467 -15.29 -21.93 -18.49
N SER A 468 -16.14 -21.24 -19.22
CA SER A 468 -16.34 -21.50 -20.65
C SER A 468 -15.04 -21.33 -21.41
N GLN A 469 -14.74 -22.25 -22.33
CA GLN A 469 -13.53 -22.25 -23.13
C GLN A 469 -13.85 -22.37 -24.60
N ARG A 470 -13.08 -21.69 -25.46
CA ARG A 470 -13.14 -21.85 -26.91
C ARG A 470 -11.78 -21.59 -27.55
N PRO A 471 -11.51 -22.14 -28.74
CA PRO A 471 -10.29 -21.80 -29.48
C PRO A 471 -10.33 -20.33 -29.92
N VAL A 472 -9.16 -19.75 -30.14
CA VAL A 472 -9.04 -18.42 -30.76
C VAL A 472 -9.56 -18.48 -32.19
N PRO A 473 -10.54 -17.62 -32.57
CA PRO A 473 -11.04 -17.60 -33.95
C PRO A 473 -9.93 -17.14 -34.90
N ARG A 474 -9.91 -17.70 -36.09
CA ARG A 474 -8.95 -17.32 -37.15
C ARG A 474 -9.29 -15.99 -37.81
N GLN A 475 -10.56 -15.64 -37.81
CA GLN A 475 -11.11 -14.42 -38.38
C GLN A 475 -12.13 -13.82 -37.44
N CYS A 476 -12.30 -12.52 -37.51
CA CYS A 476 -13.32 -11.82 -36.74
C CYS A 476 -14.72 -12.33 -37.13
N PRO A 477 -15.54 -12.77 -36.18
CA PRO A 477 -16.90 -13.24 -36.49
C PRO A 477 -17.81 -12.14 -37.02
N GLN A 478 -17.49 -10.87 -36.81
CA GLN A 478 -18.32 -9.74 -37.20
C GLN A 478 -17.94 -9.19 -38.58
N CYS A 479 -16.65 -8.97 -38.88
CA CYS A 479 -16.23 -8.33 -40.13
C CYS A 479 -15.32 -9.22 -41.01
N GLY A 480 -14.97 -10.43 -40.58
CA GLY A 480 -14.12 -11.35 -41.32
C GLY A 480 -12.63 -11.01 -41.35
N SER A 481 -12.19 -9.94 -40.70
CA SER A 481 -10.79 -9.56 -40.65
C SER A 481 -9.95 -10.60 -39.86
N THR A 482 -8.71 -10.81 -40.31
CA THR A 482 -7.73 -11.62 -39.59
C THR A 482 -6.94 -10.81 -38.57
N HIS A 483 -7.13 -9.49 -38.49
CA HIS A 483 -6.44 -8.58 -37.62
C HIS A 483 -7.03 -8.61 -36.18
N LEU A 484 -6.94 -9.77 -35.55
CA LEU A 484 -7.32 -9.97 -34.16
C LEU A 484 -6.10 -9.77 -33.28
N VAL A 485 -6.19 -8.84 -32.34
CA VAL A 485 -5.07 -8.44 -31.48
C VAL A 485 -5.42 -8.61 -30.00
N PRO A 486 -4.46 -9.04 -29.17
CA PRO A 486 -4.63 -8.97 -27.73
C PRO A 486 -4.59 -7.50 -27.30
N VAL A 487 -5.42 -7.13 -26.34
CA VAL A 487 -5.35 -5.81 -25.73
C VAL A 487 -4.16 -5.75 -24.78
N GLY A 488 -3.35 -4.72 -24.90
CA GLY A 488 -2.21 -4.43 -24.02
C GLY A 488 -0.85 -4.43 -24.72
N MET A 489 -0.05 -3.41 -24.42
CA MET A 489 1.32 -3.25 -24.89
C MET A 489 2.28 -3.19 -23.69
N GLY A 490 3.52 -3.71 -23.87
CA GLY A 490 4.57 -3.62 -22.85
C GLY A 490 5.25 -2.24 -22.83
N THR A 491 5.66 -1.77 -21.66
CA THR A 491 6.41 -0.50 -21.52
C THR A 491 7.74 -0.50 -22.27
N GLU A 492 8.40 -1.64 -22.36
CA GLU A 492 9.66 -1.79 -23.08
C GLU A 492 9.49 -1.61 -24.60
N GLN A 493 8.48 -2.27 -25.16
CA GLN A 493 8.16 -2.14 -26.60
C GLN A 493 7.76 -0.71 -26.97
N LEU A 494 7.02 -0.03 -26.06
CA LEU A 494 6.68 1.36 -26.26
C LEU A 494 7.91 2.26 -26.19
N GLU A 495 8.80 2.04 -25.22
CA GLU A 495 10.04 2.82 -25.08
C GLU A 495 10.90 2.72 -26.33
N GLU A 496 11.14 1.50 -26.84
CA GLU A 496 11.88 1.27 -28.08
C GLU A 496 11.24 1.99 -29.26
N GLY A 497 9.92 1.87 -29.41
CA GLY A 497 9.18 2.53 -30.49
C GLY A 497 9.19 4.06 -30.38
N ILE A 498 9.11 4.61 -29.19
CA ILE A 498 9.17 6.06 -28.96
C ILE A 498 10.58 6.60 -29.27
N CYS A 499 11.65 5.89 -28.88
CA CYS A 499 13.02 6.26 -29.23
C CYS A 499 13.25 6.27 -30.74
N GLU A 500 12.59 5.34 -31.48
CA GLU A 500 12.66 5.34 -32.95
C GLU A 500 11.87 6.52 -33.58
N LEU A 501 10.69 6.85 -33.03
CA LEU A 501 9.85 7.94 -33.53
C LEU A 501 10.41 9.34 -33.21
N PHE A 502 11.09 9.48 -32.10
CA PHE A 502 11.61 10.75 -31.57
C PHE A 502 13.08 10.64 -31.15
N PRO A 503 14.00 10.40 -32.10
CA PRO A 503 15.41 10.10 -31.80
C PRO A 503 16.13 11.27 -31.09
N ASP A 504 15.69 12.50 -31.29
CA ASP A 504 16.30 13.70 -30.70
C ASP A 504 15.69 14.12 -29.36
N THR A 505 14.69 13.37 -28.85
CA THR A 505 13.99 13.71 -27.61
C THR A 505 14.37 12.74 -26.50
N PRO A 506 14.80 13.23 -25.31
CA PRO A 506 15.04 12.36 -24.17
C PRO A 506 13.78 11.61 -23.76
N VAL A 507 13.89 10.29 -23.60
CA VAL A 507 12.83 9.42 -23.10
C VAL A 507 13.20 8.91 -21.71
N THR A 508 12.29 9.02 -20.77
CA THR A 508 12.48 8.52 -19.40
C THR A 508 11.36 7.54 -19.06
N ARG A 509 11.72 6.29 -18.80
CA ARG A 509 10.77 5.27 -18.32
C ARG A 509 10.79 5.23 -16.80
N ILE A 510 9.62 5.35 -16.18
CA ILE A 510 9.40 5.27 -14.74
C ILE A 510 8.37 4.17 -14.47
N ASP A 511 8.87 2.99 -14.17
CA ASP A 511 8.08 1.85 -13.73
C ASP A 511 8.79 1.15 -12.55
N ARG A 512 8.19 0.07 -12.03
CA ARG A 512 8.75 -0.65 -10.88
C ARG A 512 10.11 -1.29 -11.18
N ASP A 513 10.33 -1.67 -12.44
CA ASP A 513 11.55 -2.38 -12.83
C ASP A 513 12.73 -1.39 -12.93
N THR A 514 12.47 -0.16 -13.38
CA THR A 514 13.46 0.93 -13.51
C THR A 514 13.71 1.71 -12.22
N THR A 515 12.93 1.47 -11.15
CA THR A 515 13.02 2.20 -9.88
C THR A 515 13.29 1.29 -8.68
N SER A 516 13.76 0.08 -8.94
CA SER A 516 13.96 -0.95 -7.90
C SER A 516 15.13 -0.66 -6.95
N ARG A 517 16.12 0.14 -7.37
CA ARG A 517 17.28 0.50 -6.55
C ARG A 517 17.06 1.81 -5.82
N LYS A 518 17.64 1.92 -4.62
CA LYS A 518 17.56 3.12 -3.79
C LYS A 518 18.17 4.32 -4.52
N GLY A 519 17.39 5.39 -4.70
CA GLY A 519 17.82 6.65 -5.32
C GLY A 519 17.60 6.76 -6.84
N GLU A 520 17.30 5.67 -7.57
CA GLU A 520 17.04 5.72 -9.02
C GLU A 520 15.80 6.57 -9.35
N LEU A 521 14.73 6.41 -8.59
CA LEU A 521 13.52 7.21 -8.76
C LEU A 521 13.80 8.72 -8.59
N GLU A 522 14.56 9.08 -7.57
CA GLU A 522 14.92 10.49 -7.30
C GLU A 522 15.77 11.08 -8.42
N GLN A 523 16.71 10.31 -8.97
CA GLN A 523 17.52 10.74 -10.12
C GLN A 523 16.66 10.99 -11.36
N HIS A 524 15.75 10.07 -11.69
CA HIS A 524 14.83 10.26 -12.82
C HIS A 524 13.93 11.48 -12.62
N LEU A 525 13.40 11.69 -11.42
CA LEU A 525 12.56 12.84 -11.11
C LEU A 525 13.33 14.16 -11.21
N ASN A 526 14.57 14.21 -10.72
CA ASN A 526 15.42 15.40 -10.83
C ASN A 526 15.69 15.75 -12.30
N GLN A 527 15.99 14.78 -13.14
CA GLN A 527 16.15 14.98 -14.58
C GLN A 527 14.88 15.55 -15.25
N VAL A 528 13.71 15.12 -14.80
CA VAL A 528 12.43 15.63 -15.31
C VAL A 528 12.21 17.08 -14.86
N HIS A 529 12.58 17.41 -13.63
CA HIS A 529 12.44 18.76 -13.07
C HIS A 529 13.43 19.78 -13.65
N GLU A 530 14.52 19.34 -14.28
CA GLU A 530 15.43 20.22 -15.02
C GLU A 530 14.76 20.93 -16.20
N GLY A 531 13.56 20.46 -16.60
CA GLY A 531 12.79 21.04 -17.69
C GLY A 531 13.24 20.60 -19.08
N GLY A 532 12.68 21.25 -20.11
CA GLY A 532 12.96 20.93 -21.51
C GLY A 532 12.05 19.84 -22.09
N ALA A 533 12.05 19.73 -23.42
CA ALA A 533 11.27 18.71 -24.13
C ALA A 533 11.69 17.31 -23.73
N ARG A 534 10.73 16.49 -23.28
CA ARG A 534 10.95 15.12 -22.80
C ARG A 534 9.70 14.28 -22.93
N ILE A 535 9.86 13.00 -23.17
CA ILE A 535 8.77 12.01 -23.12
C ILE A 535 8.97 11.14 -21.89
N LEU A 536 7.92 11.08 -21.07
CA LEU A 536 7.86 10.19 -19.91
C LEU A 536 6.97 9.02 -20.25
N ILE A 537 7.47 7.81 -20.02
CA ILE A 537 6.68 6.58 -20.18
C ILE A 537 6.54 5.93 -18.82
N GLY A 538 5.33 5.58 -18.45
CA GLY A 538 5.16 4.90 -17.17
C GLY A 538 3.77 4.37 -16.92
N THR A 539 3.68 3.81 -15.72
CA THR A 539 2.48 3.22 -15.17
C THR A 539 1.94 4.11 -14.04
N GLN A 540 1.10 3.57 -13.19
CA GLN A 540 0.51 4.28 -12.04
C GLN A 540 1.51 5.05 -11.15
N MET A 541 2.80 4.73 -11.21
CA MET A 541 3.82 5.45 -10.44
C MET A 541 3.93 6.93 -10.86
N LEU A 542 3.82 7.23 -12.15
CA LEU A 542 3.83 8.62 -12.65
C LEU A 542 2.56 9.40 -12.28
N ALA A 543 1.44 8.72 -12.08
CA ALA A 543 0.17 9.36 -11.71
C ALA A 543 0.16 9.91 -10.29
N LYS A 544 1.05 9.43 -9.41
CA LYS A 544 0.98 9.66 -7.96
C LYS A 544 2.15 10.50 -7.44
N GLY A 545 1.85 11.42 -6.54
CA GLY A 545 2.82 12.09 -5.65
C GLY A 545 3.77 13.10 -6.27
N HIS A 546 3.93 13.16 -7.58
CA HIS A 546 4.91 14.02 -8.23
C HIS A 546 4.28 15.22 -8.94
N HIS A 547 4.95 16.36 -8.90
CA HIS A 547 4.53 17.55 -9.59
C HIS A 547 5.42 17.76 -10.82
N PHE A 548 4.79 17.78 -12.01
CA PHE A 548 5.47 17.99 -13.29
C PHE A 548 4.96 19.28 -13.93
N PRO A 549 5.59 20.44 -13.67
CA PRO A 549 5.07 21.73 -14.12
C PRO A 549 5.09 21.90 -15.65
N ASP A 550 5.99 21.22 -16.35
CA ASP A 550 6.17 21.33 -17.80
C ASP A 550 5.38 20.29 -18.62
N VAL A 551 4.65 19.39 -17.94
CA VAL A 551 3.80 18.43 -18.63
C VAL A 551 2.52 19.11 -19.13
N THR A 552 2.34 19.11 -20.45
CA THR A 552 1.18 19.70 -21.11
C THR A 552 0.34 18.69 -21.88
N LEU A 553 0.90 17.52 -22.24
CA LEU A 553 0.16 16.43 -22.87
C LEU A 553 0.29 15.16 -22.04
N VAL A 554 -0.85 14.51 -21.82
CA VAL A 554 -0.94 13.20 -21.19
C VAL A 554 -1.77 12.29 -22.10
N ALA A 555 -1.24 11.10 -22.40
CA ALA A 555 -1.95 10.10 -23.20
C ALA A 555 -2.15 8.79 -22.41
N LEU A 556 -3.38 8.30 -22.43
CA LEU A 556 -3.78 6.98 -21.93
C LEU A 556 -3.91 6.03 -23.12
N LEU A 557 -3.02 5.04 -23.20
CA LEU A 557 -2.84 4.21 -24.40
C LEU A 557 -3.64 2.90 -24.37
N ASP A 558 -3.92 2.36 -23.19
CA ASP A 558 -4.60 1.06 -23.00
C ASP A 558 -5.94 1.23 -22.29
N VAL A 559 -6.86 1.96 -22.92
CA VAL A 559 -8.22 2.16 -22.41
C VAL A 559 -9.06 0.90 -22.55
N ASP A 560 -8.94 0.20 -23.68
CA ASP A 560 -9.71 -1.02 -23.96
C ASP A 560 -9.39 -2.14 -22.95
N GLY A 561 -8.13 -2.30 -22.55
CA GLY A 561 -7.73 -3.26 -21.54
C GLY A 561 -8.43 -3.04 -20.19
N ALA A 562 -8.75 -1.80 -19.89
CA ALA A 562 -9.50 -1.45 -18.68
C ALA A 562 -11.00 -1.70 -18.81
N LEU A 563 -11.59 -1.32 -19.96
CA LEU A 563 -13.03 -1.41 -20.17
C LEU A 563 -13.52 -2.86 -20.34
N PHE A 564 -12.69 -3.70 -20.94
CA PHE A 564 -13.04 -5.08 -21.30
C PHE A 564 -12.26 -6.15 -20.54
N SER A 565 -11.73 -5.80 -19.40
CA SER A 565 -11.09 -6.76 -18.49
C SER A 565 -12.12 -7.70 -17.86
N SER A 566 -11.72 -8.94 -17.61
CA SER A 566 -12.48 -9.86 -16.78
C SER A 566 -12.47 -9.47 -15.29
N ASP A 567 -11.56 -8.59 -14.88
CA ASP A 567 -11.52 -8.00 -13.53
C ASP A 567 -12.54 -6.86 -13.43
N PHE A 568 -13.62 -7.08 -12.72
CA PHE A 568 -14.69 -6.09 -12.51
C PHE A 568 -14.23 -4.77 -11.88
N ARG A 569 -13.04 -4.74 -11.26
CA ARG A 569 -12.43 -3.53 -10.67
C ARG A 569 -11.64 -2.70 -11.69
N ALA A 570 -11.44 -3.23 -12.89
CA ALA A 570 -10.57 -2.58 -13.87
C ALA A 570 -11.09 -1.23 -14.33
N ALA A 571 -12.40 -1.11 -14.58
CA ALA A 571 -13.03 0.16 -14.96
C ALA A 571 -12.92 1.23 -13.85
N GLU A 572 -13.11 0.85 -12.59
CA GLU A 572 -12.94 1.74 -11.44
C GLU A 572 -11.49 2.24 -11.34
N ARG A 573 -10.52 1.33 -11.44
CA ARG A 573 -9.08 1.70 -11.41
C ARG A 573 -8.70 2.61 -12.56
N PHE A 574 -9.25 2.37 -13.74
CA PHE A 574 -9.04 3.22 -14.88
C PHE A 574 -9.61 4.63 -14.64
N ALA A 575 -10.83 4.74 -14.14
CA ALA A 575 -11.46 6.02 -13.85
C ALA A 575 -10.66 6.81 -12.79
N GLN A 576 -10.18 6.14 -11.75
CA GLN A 576 -9.31 6.73 -10.74
C GLN A 576 -8.00 7.24 -11.35
N LEU A 577 -7.35 6.43 -12.18
CA LEU A 577 -6.14 6.81 -12.90
C LEU A 577 -6.37 8.00 -13.80
N TYR A 578 -7.44 7.97 -14.61
CA TYR A 578 -7.81 9.06 -15.51
C TYR A 578 -7.95 10.40 -14.77
N VAL A 579 -8.68 10.42 -13.66
CA VAL A 579 -8.88 11.65 -12.86
C VAL A 579 -7.56 12.17 -12.29
N GLN A 580 -6.71 11.28 -11.80
CA GLN A 580 -5.40 11.65 -11.25
C GLN A 580 -4.48 12.24 -12.32
N VAL A 581 -4.48 11.63 -13.49
CA VAL A 581 -3.62 11.98 -14.61
C VAL A 581 -4.09 13.26 -15.30
N SER A 582 -5.40 13.41 -15.51
CA SER A 582 -5.99 14.64 -16.10
C SER A 582 -5.74 15.85 -15.21
N GLY A 583 -5.65 15.66 -13.89
CA GLY A 583 -5.25 16.72 -12.96
C GLY A 583 -3.77 17.10 -13.00
N ARG A 584 -2.94 16.40 -13.78
CA ARG A 584 -1.49 16.68 -13.94
C ARG A 584 -1.18 17.55 -15.15
N ALA A 585 -1.95 17.43 -16.22
CA ALA A 585 -1.75 18.20 -17.43
C ALA A 585 -2.12 19.68 -17.22
N GLY A 586 -1.26 20.59 -17.70
CA GLY A 586 -1.59 22.01 -17.78
C GLY A 586 -1.53 22.76 -16.44
N ARG A 587 -0.49 22.53 -15.64
CA ARG A 587 -0.22 23.31 -14.44
C ARG A 587 0.67 24.52 -14.76
N ALA A 588 0.87 25.40 -13.80
CA ALA A 588 1.68 26.61 -13.93
C ALA A 588 1.25 27.57 -15.09
N GLY A 589 -0.08 27.66 -15.35
CA GLY A 589 -0.61 28.58 -16.35
C GLY A 589 -0.60 28.06 -17.80
N LYS A 590 -0.05 26.85 -18.04
CA LYS A 590 -0.09 26.20 -19.35
C LYS A 590 -1.39 25.43 -19.53
N GLN A 591 -2.00 25.45 -20.70
CA GLN A 591 -3.15 24.63 -20.99
C GLN A 591 -2.72 23.19 -21.22
N GLY A 592 -3.37 22.25 -20.54
CA GLY A 592 -3.09 20.82 -20.68
C GLY A 592 -4.05 20.13 -21.62
N GLU A 593 -3.60 19.05 -22.21
CA GLU A 593 -4.39 18.15 -23.06
C GLU A 593 -4.26 16.70 -22.57
N VAL A 594 -5.37 15.97 -22.58
CA VAL A 594 -5.43 14.54 -22.26
C VAL A 594 -5.99 13.79 -23.44
N PHE A 595 -5.26 12.81 -23.92
CA PHE A 595 -5.65 11.94 -25.03
C PHE A 595 -5.95 10.54 -24.55
N LEU A 596 -7.06 9.98 -25.01
CA LEU A 596 -7.45 8.59 -24.75
C LEU A 596 -7.60 7.88 -26.09
N GLN A 597 -6.92 6.76 -26.26
CA GLN A 597 -7.03 5.92 -27.45
C GLN A 597 -7.84 4.66 -27.13
N THR A 598 -8.90 4.40 -27.91
CA THR A 598 -9.78 3.25 -27.72
C THR A 598 -10.41 2.81 -29.05
N HIS A 599 -10.74 1.51 -29.15
CA HIS A 599 -11.59 1.00 -30.23
C HIS A 599 -13.09 1.20 -29.95
N HIS A 600 -13.43 1.69 -28.73
CA HIS A 600 -14.80 1.88 -28.28
C HIS A 600 -15.03 3.28 -27.71
N PRO A 601 -14.92 4.33 -28.52
CA PRO A 601 -15.16 5.70 -28.10
C PRO A 601 -16.61 5.97 -27.64
N GLU A 602 -17.53 5.12 -28.01
CA GLU A 602 -18.96 5.17 -27.64
C GLU A 602 -19.30 4.42 -26.34
N HIS A 603 -18.32 3.85 -25.63
CA HIS A 603 -18.57 3.06 -24.42
C HIS A 603 -19.24 3.90 -23.33
N PRO A 604 -20.42 3.48 -22.78
CA PRO A 604 -21.21 4.30 -21.85
C PRO A 604 -20.45 4.80 -20.61
N LEU A 605 -19.72 3.92 -19.92
CA LEU A 605 -18.93 4.30 -18.74
C LEU A 605 -17.83 5.31 -19.09
N LEU A 606 -17.18 5.16 -20.24
CA LEU A 606 -16.16 6.10 -20.71
C LEU A 606 -16.76 7.48 -20.97
N LEU A 607 -17.86 7.55 -21.69
CA LEU A 607 -18.56 8.81 -21.97
C LEU A 607 -19.06 9.48 -20.70
N THR A 608 -19.65 8.73 -19.78
CA THR A 608 -20.08 9.27 -18.48
C THR A 608 -18.90 9.85 -17.69
N LEU A 609 -17.76 9.14 -17.65
CA LEU A 609 -16.56 9.63 -16.98
C LEU A 609 -16.04 10.94 -17.60
N LEU A 610 -16.01 11.03 -18.94
CA LEU A 610 -15.46 12.18 -19.64
C LEU A 610 -16.42 13.39 -19.61
N GLU A 611 -17.72 13.18 -19.77
CA GLU A 611 -18.72 14.25 -19.88
C GLU A 611 -19.28 14.69 -18.53
N LYS A 612 -19.53 13.74 -17.62
CA LYS A 612 -20.20 13.98 -16.33
C LYS A 612 -19.28 13.85 -15.11
N GLY A 613 -18.09 13.32 -15.30
CA GLY A 613 -17.07 13.19 -14.25
C GLY A 613 -17.17 11.93 -13.40
N TYR A 614 -16.23 11.83 -12.43
CA TYR A 614 -16.05 10.63 -11.63
C TYR A 614 -17.26 10.28 -10.76
N HIS A 615 -17.95 11.28 -10.20
CA HIS A 615 -19.13 11.03 -9.36
C HIS A 615 -20.23 10.31 -10.13
N ALA A 616 -20.57 10.78 -11.34
CA ALA A 616 -21.57 10.13 -12.19
C ALA A 616 -21.12 8.73 -12.62
N PHE A 617 -19.83 8.57 -12.95
CA PHE A 617 -19.22 7.26 -13.23
C PHE A 617 -19.43 6.28 -12.07
N THR A 618 -19.18 6.71 -10.82
CA THR A 618 -19.35 5.83 -9.66
C THR A 618 -20.79 5.41 -9.42
N GLN A 619 -21.76 6.26 -9.73
CA GLN A 619 -23.18 5.92 -9.64
C GLN A 619 -23.54 4.79 -10.60
N GLU A 620 -23.18 4.93 -11.88
CA GLU A 620 -23.40 3.88 -12.88
C GLU A 620 -22.65 2.58 -12.54
N ALA A 621 -21.40 2.69 -12.12
CA ALA A 621 -20.60 1.53 -11.72
C ALA A 621 -21.19 0.81 -10.49
N MET A 622 -21.75 1.52 -9.54
CA MET A 622 -22.44 0.94 -8.38
C MET A 622 -23.72 0.21 -8.79
N GLU A 623 -24.51 0.77 -9.69
CA GLU A 623 -25.71 0.12 -10.23
C GLU A 623 -25.36 -1.18 -10.98
N GLU A 624 -24.34 -1.15 -11.82
CA GLU A 624 -23.84 -2.35 -12.52
C GLU A 624 -23.42 -3.44 -11.53
N ARG A 625 -22.68 -3.07 -10.47
CA ARG A 625 -22.25 -4.02 -9.45
C ARG A 625 -23.41 -4.59 -8.63
N GLN A 626 -24.44 -3.81 -8.39
CA GLN A 626 -25.64 -4.26 -7.71
C GLN A 626 -26.39 -5.29 -8.56
N ILE A 627 -26.57 -5.01 -9.85
CA ILE A 627 -27.24 -5.91 -10.79
C ILE A 627 -26.44 -7.20 -10.96
N ALA A 628 -25.12 -7.09 -11.12
CA ALA A 628 -24.22 -8.23 -11.29
C ALA A 628 -23.90 -8.98 -10.00
N MET A 629 -24.43 -8.56 -8.87
CA MET A 629 -24.16 -9.15 -7.54
C MET A 629 -22.66 -9.20 -7.21
N LEU A 630 -21.96 -8.11 -7.48
CA LEU A 630 -20.51 -7.98 -7.23
C LEU A 630 -20.23 -7.13 -5.98
N PRO A 631 -19.03 -7.21 -5.36
CA PRO A 631 -18.65 -6.30 -4.28
C PRO A 631 -18.78 -4.84 -4.69
N PRO A 632 -19.28 -3.97 -3.79
CA PRO A 632 -19.49 -4.15 -2.34
C PRO A 632 -20.84 -4.77 -1.93
N TYR A 633 -21.72 -5.12 -2.87
CA TYR A 633 -23.04 -5.71 -2.57
C TYR A 633 -22.96 -7.18 -2.15
N THR A 634 -21.88 -7.84 -2.50
CA THR A 634 -21.52 -9.20 -2.06
C THR A 634 -20.13 -9.19 -1.44
N SER A 635 -19.76 -10.30 -0.82
CA SER A 635 -18.43 -10.51 -0.25
C SER A 635 -17.74 -11.67 -0.96
N HIS A 636 -16.44 -11.54 -1.14
CA HIS A 636 -15.58 -12.52 -1.80
C HIS A 636 -14.56 -13.09 -0.83
N ILE A 637 -14.32 -14.40 -0.94
CA ILE A 637 -13.13 -15.08 -0.42
C ILE A 637 -12.52 -15.87 -1.56
N LEU A 638 -11.23 -15.68 -1.80
CA LEU A 638 -10.49 -16.35 -2.86
C LEU A 638 -9.51 -17.35 -2.25
N ILE A 639 -9.64 -18.62 -2.63
CA ILE A 639 -8.69 -19.67 -2.25
C ILE A 639 -7.75 -19.87 -3.44
N ARG A 640 -6.45 -19.64 -3.21
CA ARG A 640 -5.42 -19.80 -4.23
C ARG A 640 -4.56 -21.01 -3.92
N SER A 641 -4.19 -21.75 -4.96
CA SER A 641 -3.22 -22.84 -4.87
C SER A 641 -2.10 -22.66 -5.89
N GLU A 642 -0.89 -23.08 -5.54
CA GLU A 642 0.24 -23.09 -6.45
C GLU A 642 1.11 -24.32 -6.22
N ASP A 643 1.50 -24.97 -7.31
CA ASP A 643 2.39 -26.13 -7.29
C ASP A 643 3.20 -26.23 -8.58
N HIS A 644 4.31 -26.98 -8.53
CA HIS A 644 5.09 -27.31 -9.71
C HIS A 644 4.34 -28.27 -10.66
N ASN A 645 3.45 -29.09 -10.10
CA ASN A 645 2.54 -29.93 -10.85
C ASN A 645 1.19 -29.22 -11.04
N ASN A 646 0.85 -28.95 -12.29
CA ASN A 646 -0.40 -28.28 -12.64
C ASN A 646 -1.64 -29.05 -12.19
N GLN A 647 -1.59 -30.36 -12.27
CA GLN A 647 -2.72 -31.21 -11.91
C GLN A 647 -2.98 -31.23 -10.40
N ASP A 648 -1.94 -31.29 -9.57
CA ASP A 648 -2.07 -31.33 -8.11
C ASP A 648 -2.70 -30.03 -7.58
N SER A 649 -2.25 -28.87 -8.09
CA SER A 649 -2.81 -27.57 -7.73
C SER A 649 -4.29 -27.45 -8.10
N ARG A 650 -4.66 -27.90 -9.31
CA ARG A 650 -6.05 -27.91 -9.78
C ARG A 650 -6.91 -28.89 -8.98
N GLN A 651 -6.44 -30.13 -8.78
CA GLN A 651 -7.16 -31.19 -8.10
C GLN A 651 -7.46 -30.84 -6.65
N PHE A 652 -6.52 -30.22 -5.96
CA PHE A 652 -6.75 -29.73 -4.60
C PHE A 652 -7.97 -28.80 -4.54
N LEU A 653 -8.05 -27.80 -5.41
CA LEU A 653 -9.19 -26.88 -5.43
C LEU A 653 -10.50 -27.53 -5.92
N GLN A 654 -10.43 -28.55 -6.78
CA GLN A 654 -11.61 -29.35 -7.13
C GLN A 654 -12.17 -30.10 -5.92
N ASN A 655 -11.29 -30.70 -5.12
CA ASN A 655 -11.68 -31.38 -3.89
C ASN A 655 -12.29 -30.39 -2.88
N VAL A 656 -11.68 -29.21 -2.71
CA VAL A 656 -12.22 -28.14 -1.85
C VAL A 656 -13.59 -27.69 -2.35
N ARG A 657 -13.77 -27.48 -3.65
CA ARG A 657 -15.07 -27.12 -4.24
C ARG A 657 -16.14 -28.17 -3.95
N GLN A 658 -15.84 -29.44 -4.19
CA GLN A 658 -16.76 -30.52 -3.91
C GLN A 658 -17.13 -30.55 -2.44
N TYR A 659 -16.16 -30.45 -1.56
CA TYR A 659 -16.35 -30.43 -0.12
C TYR A 659 -17.27 -29.29 0.34
N ILE A 660 -17.07 -28.07 -0.20
CA ILE A 660 -17.93 -26.90 0.06
C ILE A 660 -19.35 -27.16 -0.43
N SER A 661 -19.51 -27.70 -1.64
CA SER A 661 -20.85 -27.97 -2.24
C SER A 661 -21.65 -28.99 -1.47
N GLU A 662 -20.99 -29.99 -0.89
CA GLU A 662 -21.61 -31.07 -0.11
C GLU A 662 -21.75 -30.73 1.39
N HIS A 663 -21.19 -29.62 1.84
CA HIS A 663 -21.17 -29.23 3.25
C HIS A 663 -22.60 -28.94 3.75
N PRO A 664 -23.05 -29.49 4.89
CA PRO A 664 -24.41 -29.33 5.39
C PRO A 664 -24.87 -27.90 5.66
N GLN A 665 -23.91 -27.00 5.87
CA GLN A 665 -24.15 -25.56 6.10
C GLN A 665 -23.94 -24.70 4.85
N SER A 666 -23.76 -25.31 3.68
CA SER A 666 -23.67 -24.59 2.43
C SER A 666 -25.02 -23.97 2.08
N ASP A 667 -25.03 -22.65 1.86
CA ASP A 667 -26.24 -21.91 1.49
C ASP A 667 -26.40 -21.91 -0.04
N ALA A 668 -27.63 -22.03 -0.52
CA ALA A 668 -27.99 -21.93 -1.93
C ALA A 668 -27.62 -20.58 -2.56
N LYS A 669 -27.44 -19.53 -1.74
CA LYS A 669 -26.99 -18.20 -2.18
C LYS A 669 -25.47 -18.10 -2.33
N MET A 670 -24.72 -19.14 -1.97
CA MET A 670 -23.28 -19.16 -2.14
C MET A 670 -22.90 -19.59 -3.55
N TRP A 671 -22.16 -18.73 -4.22
CA TRP A 671 -21.62 -19.04 -5.54
C TRP A 671 -20.17 -19.50 -5.39
N ILE A 672 -19.87 -20.62 -6.03
CA ILE A 672 -18.53 -21.22 -6.04
C ILE A 672 -18.04 -21.19 -7.49
N LEU A 673 -17.12 -20.30 -7.80
CA LEU A 673 -16.61 -20.06 -9.13
C LEU A 673 -15.18 -20.61 -9.28
N GLY A 674 -14.99 -21.47 -10.27
CA GLY A 674 -13.72 -22.15 -10.50
C GLY A 674 -13.75 -23.64 -10.11
N PRO A 675 -12.59 -24.32 -9.95
CA PRO A 675 -11.24 -23.75 -10.05
C PRO A 675 -10.88 -23.27 -11.46
N SER A 676 -10.28 -22.10 -11.53
CA SER A 676 -9.77 -21.50 -12.77
C SER A 676 -8.29 -21.13 -12.62
N PRO A 677 -7.49 -21.10 -13.71
CA PRO A 677 -6.14 -20.56 -13.64
C PRO A 677 -6.17 -19.11 -13.18
N SER A 678 -5.21 -18.71 -12.36
CA SER A 678 -5.00 -17.29 -12.07
C SER A 678 -4.65 -16.53 -13.35
N ILE A 679 -4.85 -15.21 -13.38
CA ILE A 679 -4.49 -14.33 -14.51
C ILE A 679 -3.05 -14.61 -14.97
N GLN A 680 -2.14 -14.72 -14.01
CA GLN A 680 -0.79 -15.22 -14.25
C GLN A 680 -0.73 -16.71 -13.91
N ALA A 681 -1.10 -17.55 -14.85
CA ALA A 681 -1.24 -19.00 -14.68
C ALA A 681 0.05 -19.72 -14.25
N LYS A 682 1.24 -19.14 -14.51
CA LYS A 682 2.54 -19.70 -14.11
C LYS A 682 3.48 -18.59 -13.65
N ARG A 683 4.11 -18.77 -12.49
CA ARG A 683 5.11 -17.86 -11.94
C ARG A 683 6.18 -18.64 -11.19
N GLY A 684 7.46 -18.35 -11.46
CA GLY A 684 8.57 -19.02 -10.78
C GLY A 684 8.52 -20.56 -10.89
N GLY A 685 8.11 -21.08 -12.06
CA GLY A 685 7.98 -22.52 -12.29
C GLY A 685 6.71 -23.17 -11.70
N ARG A 686 5.89 -22.46 -10.96
CA ARG A 686 4.68 -22.99 -10.34
C ARG A 686 3.44 -22.59 -11.10
N PHE A 687 2.50 -23.53 -11.26
CA PHE A 687 1.16 -23.30 -11.78
C PHE A 687 0.26 -22.78 -10.69
N ARG A 688 -0.58 -21.81 -11.03
CA ARG A 688 -1.44 -21.08 -10.08
C ARG A 688 -2.90 -21.21 -10.47
N TRP A 689 -3.70 -21.70 -9.52
CA TRP A 689 -5.14 -21.87 -9.64
C TRP A 689 -5.87 -21.12 -8.55
N GLN A 690 -7.14 -20.82 -8.78
CA GLN A 690 -7.98 -20.09 -7.84
C GLN A 690 -9.41 -20.60 -7.82
N LEU A 691 -10.04 -20.52 -6.66
CA LEU A 691 -11.44 -20.84 -6.40
C LEU A 691 -12.06 -19.66 -5.66
N LEU A 692 -13.08 -19.03 -6.22
CA LEU A 692 -13.75 -17.88 -5.65
C LEU A 692 -15.06 -18.29 -4.98
N LEU A 693 -15.23 -17.88 -3.73
CA LEU A 693 -16.48 -17.98 -2.97
C LEU A 693 -17.12 -16.60 -2.91
N GLN A 694 -18.39 -16.51 -3.26
CA GLN A 694 -19.17 -15.28 -3.24
C GLN A 694 -20.48 -15.50 -2.50
N HIS A 695 -20.84 -14.56 -1.61
CA HIS A 695 -22.09 -14.57 -0.88
C HIS A 695 -22.60 -13.16 -0.58
N PRO A 696 -23.93 -12.91 -0.60
CA PRO A 696 -24.49 -11.58 -0.26
C PRO A 696 -24.22 -11.18 1.19
N SER A 697 -24.16 -12.13 2.12
CA SER A 697 -23.86 -11.88 3.52
C SER A 697 -22.38 -12.12 3.83
N ARG A 698 -21.66 -11.06 4.16
CA ARG A 698 -20.28 -11.13 4.66
C ARG A 698 -20.18 -11.96 5.94
N LEU A 699 -21.11 -11.76 6.86
CA LEU A 699 -21.12 -12.48 8.13
C LEU A 699 -21.24 -13.99 7.92
N TYR A 700 -22.15 -14.41 7.07
CA TYR A 700 -22.32 -15.83 6.73
C TYR A 700 -21.02 -16.40 6.15
N LEU A 701 -20.45 -15.73 5.15
CA LEU A 701 -19.23 -16.19 4.47
C LEU A 701 -18.05 -16.33 5.43
N GLN A 702 -17.90 -15.39 6.36
CA GLN A 702 -16.86 -15.44 7.39
C GLN A 702 -17.07 -16.59 8.38
N GLN A 703 -18.29 -16.78 8.86
CA GLN A 703 -18.62 -17.87 9.79
C GLN A 703 -18.48 -19.24 9.12
N PHE A 704 -18.91 -19.35 7.88
CA PHE A 704 -18.76 -20.56 7.09
C PHE A 704 -17.29 -20.91 6.89
N MET A 705 -16.48 -19.93 6.48
CA MET A 705 -15.04 -20.14 6.26
C MET A 705 -14.31 -20.50 7.55
N ALA A 706 -14.67 -19.91 8.68
CA ALA A 706 -14.07 -20.21 9.98
C ALA A 706 -14.28 -21.68 10.38
N LYS A 707 -15.42 -22.28 10.01
CA LYS A 707 -15.71 -23.71 10.25
C LYS A 707 -15.04 -24.61 9.22
N LEU A 708 -15.06 -24.21 7.98
CA LEU A 708 -14.51 -24.97 6.85
C LEU A 708 -12.97 -25.09 6.89
N LEU A 709 -12.29 -24.04 7.32
CA LEU A 709 -10.82 -23.97 7.27
C LEU A 709 -10.13 -25.12 8.04
N PRO A 710 -10.50 -25.45 9.29
CA PRO A 710 -9.91 -26.58 10.00
C PRO A 710 -10.09 -27.92 9.27
N GLU A 711 -11.21 -28.10 8.59
CA GLU A 711 -11.54 -29.31 7.85
C GLU A 711 -10.72 -29.44 6.57
N ILE A 712 -10.50 -28.32 5.85
CA ILE A 712 -9.59 -28.28 4.69
C ILE A 712 -8.15 -28.61 5.11
N ILE A 713 -7.68 -28.03 6.23
CA ILE A 713 -6.32 -28.26 6.74
C ILE A 713 -6.07 -29.72 7.09
N GLN A 714 -7.09 -30.45 7.53
CA GLN A 714 -6.99 -31.88 7.87
C GLN A 714 -6.87 -32.78 6.64
N GLN A 715 -7.27 -32.32 5.45
CA GLN A 715 -7.17 -33.11 4.23
C GLN A 715 -5.71 -33.36 3.85
N PRO A 716 -5.31 -34.59 3.46
CA PRO A 716 -3.94 -34.93 3.12
C PRO A 716 -3.37 -34.07 1.97
N GLU A 717 -4.18 -33.69 1.01
CA GLU A 717 -3.83 -32.89 -0.16
C GLU A 717 -3.42 -31.46 0.23
N SER A 718 -3.99 -30.91 1.29
CA SER A 718 -3.67 -29.56 1.78
C SER A 718 -2.20 -29.40 2.20
N ARG A 719 -1.53 -30.51 2.52
CA ARG A 719 -0.12 -30.53 2.92
C ARG A 719 0.84 -30.64 1.74
N LYS A 720 0.36 -31.06 0.57
CA LYS A 720 1.15 -31.29 -0.64
C LYS A 720 1.26 -30.05 -1.50
N VAL A 721 0.22 -29.21 -1.48
CA VAL A 721 0.07 -28.01 -2.32
C VAL A 721 0.23 -26.77 -1.48
N LYS A 722 0.94 -25.76 -1.98
CA LYS A 722 0.98 -24.45 -1.34
C LYS A 722 -0.32 -23.70 -1.66
N TRP A 723 -1.05 -23.32 -0.63
CA TRP A 723 -2.30 -22.60 -0.79
C TRP A 723 -2.50 -21.51 0.27
N ASN A 724 -3.37 -20.56 -0.01
CA ASN A 724 -3.73 -19.47 0.89
C ASN A 724 -5.15 -18.97 0.64
N ILE A 725 -5.64 -18.21 1.62
CA ILE A 725 -6.95 -17.57 1.58
C ILE A 725 -6.73 -16.05 1.46
N ASP A 726 -7.52 -15.43 0.62
CA ASP A 726 -7.56 -13.98 0.44
C ASP A 726 -9.00 -13.49 0.64
N VAL A 727 -9.23 -12.82 1.74
CA VAL A 727 -10.52 -12.20 2.07
C VAL A 727 -10.59 -10.83 1.45
N ASP A 728 -11.70 -10.49 0.82
CA ASP A 728 -11.90 -9.25 0.06
C ASP A 728 -10.73 -9.02 -0.93
N PRO A 729 -10.51 -9.95 -1.88
CA PRO A 729 -9.41 -9.84 -2.82
C PRO A 729 -9.56 -8.60 -3.71
N THR A 730 -8.45 -7.96 -4.02
CA THR A 730 -8.40 -6.83 -4.95
C THR A 730 -8.07 -7.25 -6.37
N ASP A 731 -7.51 -8.45 -6.55
CA ASP A 731 -7.18 -9.07 -7.84
C ASP A 731 -7.83 -10.46 -7.88
N CYS A 732 -8.78 -10.66 -8.79
CA CYS A 732 -9.52 -11.92 -8.97
C CYS A 732 -9.26 -12.53 -10.34
#